data_eb8d2320eb3a250fdbfa62cfb4cfa6a8
#
_entry.id   eb8d2320eb3a250fdbfa62cfb4cfa6a8
#
_cell.length_a   1.000
_cell.length_b   1.000
_cell.length_c   1.000
_cell.angle_alpha   90.00
_cell.angle_beta   90.00
_cell.angle_gamma   90.00
#
_symmetry.space_group_name_H-M   'P 1'
#
loop_
_entity.id
_entity.type
_entity.pdbx_description
1 polymer ?
#
loop_
_entity_poly.entity_id
_entity_poly.type
_entity_poly.pdbx_seq_one_letter_code
_entity_poly.pdbx_strand_id
1 'polypeptide(L)'
;MNKLAIRLIASALAVSMIMPLAACKKKAKNGSRSGTKITSDSPWYDTRVIEVDVELDTSRTIEYTYKRLAGADDDYMVILTTGNYRIPDNLDWDAYNYKDYEIAKLTVLDRETNETISNIDLCSTMSDSDYVENATYANGTISAIFDSYDEITYEMVRKEVDYDVETGKITDTRKLEEDDFTNIERSFTLGDYRVDTELHWEDEAWYSLYIYSKDGSKQTVDLKGTNGEEYYDIPVIFLISESTALVPVTSQKSDKYFFELDLETGKTTKVDKKEYEWLELDAMYSAFSGTDGNVYYSNSTGIYKLDFKAKAAEEVFNYGWCGISRSKISYLDIARFEGDSFILCGEDYQSEAFSDNYSSEFTLIEFTKAAKNPHAGKTVLELYSSYGYTEGRVSDAILKFNETNGDYFIEVTDRYSNNDYSLYDDANSEDDYETIQLGLDADMSNQLSMDILNGEGPDILMNVSSYGQLNNPNYLVDLTKYVGDLDPDKYFTNVIDAAKVDGKLYNLPVCFSIEGIQTDAKYAGKSGVGFTTEEYKKFLNETLNGSDVLTYGQAVYFTKLFGNMSDEFIVNGKADFTGSDFEALAEFVKDNVPENARSWDDMMYDDEYYEVSYAVGASIFKGDRYDSGVASYAYCYGFSSYFTEMTNLNGAATILGIPSSDGRGPTVSPYISIAISAQAYNENACGEFVKMLMTDEIQMDLGMNDNFVLNRDAFRAVGEKAIEYYNGDGKYYLVTYDWTNDTPSENFKKLTEQNIDDLEEIILSCSQMNSADAAINLILIEEMPAYFSGQKELSDVVAIAQDRAQKVLDERG
;
A
#
# COMPACT_ATOMS: atom_id res chain seq x y z
N MET A 1 -22.71 -5.31 11.77
CA MET A 1 -22.22 -6.47 12.58
C MET A 1 -23.04 -6.68 13.84
N ASN A 2 -23.36 -7.91 14.17
CA ASN A 2 -24.19 -8.20 15.36
C ASN A 2 -23.43 -7.76 16.63
N LYS A 3 -24.08 -6.95 17.52
CA LYS A 3 -23.54 -6.54 18.86
C LYS A 3 -22.90 -7.70 19.67
N LEU A 4 -23.19 -8.94 19.28
CA LEU A 4 -22.62 -10.16 19.86
C LEU A 4 -21.20 -10.48 19.32
N ALA A 5 -20.91 -10.14 18.07
CA ALA A 5 -19.59 -10.40 17.44
C ALA A 5 -18.53 -9.41 17.96
N ILE A 6 -18.87 -8.13 18.09
CA ILE A 6 -17.98 -7.12 18.69
C ILE A 6 -17.69 -7.48 20.17
N ARG A 7 -18.72 -7.95 20.93
CA ARG A 7 -18.54 -8.42 22.30
C ARG A 7 -17.71 -9.70 22.40
N LEU A 8 -17.75 -10.56 21.38
CA LEU A 8 -16.93 -11.78 21.34
C LEU A 8 -15.48 -11.46 20.96
N ILE A 9 -15.23 -10.51 20.08
CA ILE A 9 -13.87 -10.04 19.74
C ILE A 9 -13.27 -9.29 20.93
N ALA A 10 -14.00 -8.38 21.55
CA ALA A 10 -13.57 -7.66 22.75
C ALA A 10 -13.39 -8.59 23.96
N SER A 11 -14.24 -9.62 24.11
CA SER A 11 -14.08 -10.63 25.18
C SER A 11 -12.92 -11.60 24.90
N ALA A 12 -12.60 -11.86 23.64
CA ALA A 12 -11.41 -12.65 23.25
C ALA A 12 -10.13 -11.86 23.52
N LEU A 13 -10.12 -10.54 23.22
CA LEU A 13 -9.00 -9.64 23.53
C LEU A 13 -8.78 -9.50 25.06
N ALA A 14 -9.84 -9.34 25.83
CA ALA A 14 -9.75 -9.24 27.31
C ALA A 14 -9.34 -10.56 27.97
N VAL A 15 -9.62 -11.73 27.35
CA VAL A 15 -9.20 -13.06 27.84
C VAL A 15 -7.80 -13.41 27.36
N SER A 16 -7.34 -12.88 26.23
CA SER A 16 -5.95 -13.07 25.77
C SER A 16 -4.93 -12.36 26.67
N MET A 17 -5.32 -11.29 27.37
CA MET A 17 -4.48 -10.65 28.38
C MET A 17 -4.25 -11.49 29.65
N ILE A 18 -4.99 -12.61 29.86
CA ILE A 18 -4.92 -13.41 31.11
C ILE A 18 -4.40 -14.84 30.87
N MET A 19 -4.23 -15.27 29.65
CA MET A 19 -3.62 -16.59 29.41
C MET A 19 -2.09 -16.45 29.27
N PRO A 20 -1.30 -17.25 30.03
CA PRO A 20 0.10 -17.39 29.67
C PRO A 20 0.15 -18.04 28.29
N LEU A 21 0.60 -17.29 27.30
CA LEU A 21 0.82 -17.73 25.93
C LEU A 21 1.78 -18.95 25.90
N ALA A 22 1.19 -20.12 26.11
CA ALA A 22 1.81 -21.34 25.66
C ALA A 22 1.26 -21.61 24.27
N ALA A 23 2.03 -21.20 23.29
CA ALA A 23 1.95 -21.60 21.91
C ALA A 23 1.57 -20.47 20.92
N CYS A 24 2.45 -20.02 20.28
CA CYS A 24 2.77 -20.23 18.89
C CYS A 24 4.22 -19.79 18.75
N LYS A 25 5.14 -20.68 19.07
CA LYS A 25 6.45 -20.60 18.48
C LYS A 25 6.22 -20.84 16.99
N LYS A 26 5.80 -19.81 16.24
CA LYS A 26 6.18 -19.73 14.84
C LYS A 26 7.69 -19.86 14.90
N LYS A 27 8.24 -20.97 14.46
CA LYS A 27 9.68 -21.09 14.23
C LYS A 27 10.08 -19.85 13.46
N ALA A 28 11.03 -19.09 13.97
CA ALA A 28 11.62 -17.99 13.25
C ALA A 28 11.91 -18.49 11.83
N LYS A 29 11.28 -17.87 10.84
CA LYS A 29 11.67 -18.02 9.45
C LYS A 29 13.16 -17.70 9.37
N ASN A 30 13.88 -18.28 8.43
CA ASN A 30 15.35 -18.29 8.34
C ASN A 30 16.01 -16.94 8.03
N GLY A 31 15.39 -15.81 8.40
CA GLY A 31 16.01 -14.49 8.31
C GLY A 31 17.21 -14.36 9.27
N SER A 32 18.20 -13.57 8.91
CA SER A 32 19.34 -13.24 9.77
C SER A 32 18.82 -12.43 10.95
N ARG A 33 18.93 -12.95 12.16
CA ARG A 33 18.52 -12.23 13.37
C ARG A 33 19.53 -11.13 13.72
N SER A 34 19.06 -10.11 14.42
CA SER A 34 19.88 -9.10 15.05
C SER A 34 21.12 -9.70 15.73
N GLY A 35 22.28 -9.05 15.51
CA GLY A 35 23.57 -9.53 16.04
C GLY A 35 24.20 -10.70 15.28
N THR A 36 23.52 -11.28 14.30
CA THR A 36 24.09 -12.33 13.44
C THR A 36 25.18 -11.73 12.53
N LYS A 37 26.31 -12.43 12.39
CA LYS A 37 27.35 -12.03 11.46
C LYS A 37 27.10 -12.60 10.07
N ILE A 38 27.16 -11.74 9.08
CA ILE A 38 27.19 -12.14 7.68
C ILE A 38 28.49 -12.91 7.43
N THR A 39 28.38 -14.10 6.89
CA THR A 39 29.52 -14.94 6.50
C THR A 39 29.78 -14.81 5.01
N SER A 40 30.92 -15.31 4.54
CA SER A 40 31.19 -15.37 3.07
C SER A 40 30.15 -16.21 2.31
N ASP A 41 29.50 -17.16 3.01
CA ASP A 41 28.55 -18.10 2.44
C ASP A 41 27.09 -17.68 2.66
N SER A 42 26.86 -16.55 3.34
CA SER A 42 25.52 -15.95 3.45
C SER A 42 25.01 -15.56 2.05
N PRO A 43 23.69 -15.71 1.77
CA PRO A 43 23.16 -15.41 0.45
C PRO A 43 23.48 -13.98 0.01
N TRP A 44 23.84 -13.85 -1.26
CA TRP A 44 23.99 -12.58 -1.97
C TRP A 44 23.83 -12.84 -3.46
N TYR A 45 23.26 -11.90 -4.18
CA TYR A 45 23.04 -12.03 -5.62
C TYR A 45 23.69 -10.86 -6.36
N ASP A 46 24.54 -11.19 -7.31
CA ASP A 46 25.03 -10.26 -8.30
C ASP A 46 23.89 -9.95 -9.27
N THR A 47 23.79 -8.70 -9.67
CA THR A 47 22.69 -8.20 -10.51
C THR A 47 23.21 -7.71 -11.84
N ARG A 48 22.46 -8.00 -12.90
CA ARG A 48 22.69 -7.50 -14.24
C ARG A 48 21.40 -6.85 -14.74
N VAL A 49 21.41 -5.51 -14.82
CA VAL A 49 20.32 -4.76 -15.46
C VAL A 49 20.49 -4.90 -16.97
N ILE A 50 19.40 -5.25 -17.64
CA ILE A 50 19.36 -5.51 -19.08
C ILE A 50 18.59 -4.38 -19.74
N GLU A 51 19.29 -3.57 -20.52
CA GLU A 51 18.66 -2.52 -21.33
C GLU A 51 18.00 -3.17 -22.56
N VAL A 52 16.73 -2.83 -22.79
CA VAL A 52 15.97 -3.29 -23.93
C VAL A 52 15.81 -2.15 -24.93
N ASP A 53 16.66 -2.17 -25.95
CA ASP A 53 16.59 -1.19 -27.03
C ASP A 53 15.61 -1.68 -28.11
N VAL A 54 14.50 -0.97 -28.25
CA VAL A 54 13.45 -1.27 -29.22
C VAL A 54 13.57 -0.30 -30.39
N GLU A 55 13.74 -0.84 -31.61
CA GLU A 55 13.82 -0.03 -32.81
C GLU A 55 12.45 0.60 -33.16
N LEU A 56 12.26 1.86 -32.75
CA LEU A 56 11.05 2.64 -32.99
C LEU A 56 11.30 3.73 -34.05
N ASP A 57 10.24 4.17 -34.72
CA ASP A 57 10.30 5.29 -35.69
C ASP A 57 10.42 6.63 -34.94
N THR A 58 11.68 7.09 -34.78
CA THR A 58 12.00 8.36 -34.09
C THR A 58 11.57 9.61 -34.84
N SER A 59 11.07 9.49 -36.06
CA SER A 59 10.48 10.62 -36.79
C SER A 59 9.05 10.95 -36.34
N ARG A 60 8.43 10.08 -35.56
CA ARG A 60 7.08 10.19 -35.02
C ARG A 60 7.14 10.39 -33.50
N THR A 61 6.20 11.13 -32.96
CA THR A 61 6.05 11.26 -31.51
C THR A 61 5.40 9.99 -30.96
N ILE A 62 6.05 9.34 -30.01
CA ILE A 62 5.48 8.23 -29.26
C ILE A 62 4.53 8.82 -28.21
N GLU A 63 3.33 8.31 -28.12
CA GLU A 63 2.37 8.70 -27.09
C GLU A 63 2.59 7.89 -25.82
N TYR A 64 2.64 6.56 -25.97
CA TYR A 64 3.03 5.66 -24.90
C TYR A 64 3.55 4.33 -25.48
N THR A 65 4.32 3.61 -24.66
CA THR A 65 4.70 2.22 -24.93
C THR A 65 4.64 1.42 -23.64
N TYR A 66 4.21 0.16 -23.76
CA TYR A 66 4.32 -0.86 -22.73
C TYR A 66 5.25 -1.94 -23.20
N LYS A 67 6.10 -2.41 -22.27
CA LYS A 67 6.99 -3.54 -22.54
C LYS A 67 6.69 -4.65 -21.55
N ARG A 68 6.76 -5.91 -22.00
CA ARG A 68 6.67 -7.07 -21.14
C ARG A 68 7.53 -8.20 -21.67
N LEU A 69 8.01 -9.04 -20.78
CA LEU A 69 8.71 -10.25 -21.17
C LEU A 69 7.69 -11.26 -21.68
N ALA A 70 7.81 -11.66 -22.96
CA ALA A 70 7.00 -12.72 -23.56
C ALA A 70 7.48 -14.12 -23.12
N GLY A 71 8.73 -14.24 -22.73
CA GLY A 71 9.33 -15.44 -22.17
C GLY A 71 10.85 -15.42 -22.25
N ALA A 72 11.50 -16.32 -21.52
CA ALA A 72 12.94 -16.51 -21.53
C ALA A 72 13.28 -18.00 -21.36
N ASP A 73 14.33 -18.45 -22.08
CA ASP A 73 14.97 -19.76 -21.86
C ASP A 73 16.49 -19.61 -21.61
N ASP A 74 17.27 -20.62 -21.85
CA ASP A 74 18.72 -20.57 -21.63
C ASP A 74 19.45 -19.72 -22.68
N ASP A 75 18.87 -19.58 -23.86
CA ASP A 75 19.51 -18.95 -25.02
C ASP A 75 18.94 -17.56 -25.30
N TYR A 76 17.64 -17.33 -25.11
CA TYR A 76 16.95 -16.12 -25.54
C TYR A 76 16.01 -15.53 -24.47
N MET A 77 15.84 -14.21 -24.57
CA MET A 77 14.78 -13.44 -23.91
C MET A 77 13.98 -12.72 -25.00
N VAL A 78 12.65 -12.79 -24.94
CA VAL A 78 11.76 -12.18 -25.92
C VAL A 78 10.89 -11.14 -25.23
N ILE A 79 10.97 -9.91 -25.69
CA ILE A 79 10.22 -8.77 -25.14
C ILE A 79 9.17 -8.34 -26.15
N LEU A 80 7.91 -8.27 -25.74
CA LEU A 80 6.85 -7.64 -26.47
C LEU A 80 6.76 -6.16 -26.08
N THR A 81 6.80 -5.28 -27.08
CA THR A 81 6.53 -3.86 -26.94
C THR A 81 5.25 -3.52 -27.69
N THR A 82 4.25 -2.99 -26.98
CA THR A 82 3.01 -2.46 -27.53
C THR A 82 2.88 -0.98 -27.19
N GLY A 83 2.08 -0.23 -27.93
CA GLY A 83 1.86 1.19 -27.69
C GLY A 83 1.31 1.92 -28.91
N ASN A 84 1.33 3.24 -28.84
CA ASN A 84 0.83 4.07 -29.95
C ASN A 84 1.77 5.25 -30.24
N TYR A 85 1.84 5.59 -31.51
CA TYR A 85 2.31 6.89 -31.95
C TYR A 85 1.20 7.92 -31.80
N ARG A 86 1.56 9.16 -31.48
CA ARG A 86 0.59 10.25 -31.31
C ARG A 86 -0.20 10.49 -32.61
N ILE A 87 -1.53 10.49 -32.48
CA ILE A 87 -2.45 10.82 -33.57
C ILE A 87 -2.46 12.35 -33.74
N PRO A 88 -2.27 12.88 -34.97
CA PRO A 88 -2.33 14.31 -35.20
C PRO A 88 -3.73 14.88 -34.89
N ASP A 89 -3.81 16.02 -34.23
CA ASP A 89 -5.07 16.68 -33.84
C ASP A 89 -5.97 17.03 -35.03
N ASN A 90 -5.42 17.10 -36.24
CA ASN A 90 -6.12 17.42 -37.45
C ASN A 90 -6.36 16.22 -38.37
N LEU A 91 -6.33 15.00 -37.82
CA LEU A 91 -6.59 13.78 -38.59
C LEU A 91 -8.05 13.77 -39.08
N ASP A 92 -8.24 13.37 -40.36
CA ASP A 92 -9.55 13.03 -40.90
C ASP A 92 -9.93 11.63 -40.35
N TRP A 93 -10.89 11.57 -39.45
CA TRP A 93 -11.31 10.32 -38.83
C TRP A 93 -11.92 9.30 -39.81
N ASP A 94 -12.45 9.76 -40.98
CA ASP A 94 -12.89 8.85 -42.03
C ASP A 94 -11.73 8.14 -42.75
N ALA A 95 -10.50 8.67 -42.61
CA ALA A 95 -9.28 8.10 -43.15
C ALA A 95 -8.39 7.47 -42.08
N TYR A 96 -8.85 7.43 -40.82
CA TYR A 96 -8.12 6.85 -39.73
C TYR A 96 -7.98 5.34 -39.90
N ASN A 97 -6.75 4.86 -39.81
CA ASN A 97 -6.44 3.44 -39.70
C ASN A 97 -5.62 3.22 -38.43
N TYR A 98 -6.16 2.45 -37.50
CA TYR A 98 -5.57 2.16 -36.21
C TYR A 98 -4.13 1.63 -36.34
N LYS A 99 -3.92 0.69 -37.22
CA LYS A 99 -2.63 0.06 -37.53
C LYS A 99 -1.52 1.06 -37.89
N ASP A 100 -1.84 2.20 -38.50
CA ASP A 100 -0.85 3.19 -38.90
C ASP A 100 -0.21 3.90 -37.67
N TYR A 101 -0.88 3.83 -36.51
CA TYR A 101 -0.44 4.49 -35.28
C TYR A 101 -0.03 3.49 -34.20
N GLU A 102 -0.29 2.21 -34.39
CA GLU A 102 0.05 1.17 -33.42
C GLU A 102 1.56 0.86 -33.42
N ILE A 103 2.07 0.58 -32.26
CA ILE A 103 3.40 -0.01 -32.01
C ILE A 103 3.17 -1.41 -31.49
N ALA A 104 3.62 -2.42 -32.22
CA ALA A 104 3.60 -3.81 -31.81
C ALA A 104 4.85 -4.51 -32.31
N LYS A 105 5.82 -4.74 -31.42
CA LYS A 105 7.14 -5.27 -31.78
C LYS A 105 7.59 -6.34 -30.81
N LEU A 106 8.28 -7.34 -31.33
CA LEU A 106 9.03 -8.30 -30.55
C LEU A 106 10.52 -8.05 -30.70
N THR A 107 11.20 -7.85 -29.58
CA THR A 107 12.67 -7.76 -29.54
C THR A 107 13.22 -9.04 -28.93
N VAL A 108 14.08 -9.73 -29.67
CA VAL A 108 14.74 -10.96 -29.21
C VAL A 108 16.16 -10.62 -28.81
N LEU A 109 16.51 -10.92 -27.57
CA LEU A 109 17.85 -10.74 -27.02
C LEU A 109 18.53 -12.11 -26.83
N ASP A 110 19.81 -12.18 -27.16
CA ASP A 110 20.69 -13.26 -26.72
C ASP A 110 20.92 -13.12 -25.20
N ARG A 111 20.63 -14.16 -24.44
CA ARG A 111 20.66 -14.11 -22.97
C ARG A 111 22.07 -13.93 -22.40
N GLU A 112 23.10 -14.46 -23.04
CA GLU A 112 24.48 -14.36 -22.53
C GLU A 112 25.06 -12.98 -22.80
N THR A 113 24.86 -12.44 -24.00
CA THR A 113 25.49 -11.20 -24.46
C THR A 113 24.61 -9.96 -24.33
N ASN A 114 23.30 -10.13 -24.23
CA ASN A 114 22.25 -9.10 -24.34
C ASN A 114 22.20 -8.39 -25.70
N GLU A 115 22.84 -8.94 -26.71
CA GLU A 115 22.76 -8.39 -28.05
C GLU A 115 21.39 -8.70 -28.67
N THR A 116 20.82 -7.74 -29.38
CA THR A 116 19.58 -7.94 -30.13
C THR A 116 19.84 -8.87 -31.32
N ILE A 117 19.16 -10.03 -31.31
CA ILE A 117 19.23 -11.03 -32.38
C ILE A 117 18.26 -10.67 -33.52
N SER A 118 17.04 -10.31 -33.16
CA SER A 118 16.02 -9.92 -34.12
C SER A 118 15.02 -8.94 -33.55
N ASN A 119 14.48 -8.08 -34.43
CA ASN A 119 13.33 -7.22 -34.17
C ASN A 119 12.21 -7.59 -35.16
N ILE A 120 11.06 -8.03 -34.63
CA ILE A 120 9.92 -8.46 -35.43
C ILE A 120 8.82 -7.39 -35.31
N ASP A 121 8.46 -6.78 -36.42
CA ASP A 121 7.37 -5.83 -36.50
C ASP A 121 6.05 -6.57 -36.73
N LEU A 122 5.26 -6.72 -35.68
CA LEU A 122 3.98 -7.43 -35.71
C LEU A 122 2.94 -6.67 -36.54
N CYS A 123 3.02 -5.34 -36.59
CA CYS A 123 2.12 -4.53 -37.41
C CYS A 123 2.22 -4.89 -38.90
N SER A 124 3.38 -5.43 -39.36
CA SER A 124 3.56 -5.89 -40.73
C SER A 124 2.70 -7.09 -41.11
N THR A 125 2.21 -7.85 -40.13
CA THR A 125 1.38 -9.05 -40.30
C THR A 125 -0.08 -8.83 -39.94
N MET A 126 -0.42 -7.65 -39.45
CA MET A 126 -1.78 -7.23 -39.08
C MET A 126 -2.58 -6.86 -40.31
N SER A 127 -3.87 -7.21 -40.33
CA SER A 127 -4.88 -6.57 -41.15
C SER A 127 -5.35 -5.24 -40.51
N ASP A 128 -6.13 -4.43 -41.25
CA ASP A 128 -6.48 -3.06 -40.80
C ASP A 128 -7.33 -3.04 -39.51
N SER A 129 -7.98 -4.14 -39.15
CA SER A 129 -8.77 -4.28 -37.91
C SER A 129 -8.12 -5.13 -36.81
N ASP A 130 -6.88 -5.62 -37.04
CA ASP A 130 -6.19 -6.45 -36.06
C ASP A 130 -5.52 -5.58 -35.02
N TYR A 131 -5.46 -6.06 -33.77
CA TYR A 131 -4.57 -5.58 -32.72
C TYR A 131 -3.89 -6.75 -32.03
N VAL A 132 -2.74 -6.50 -31.40
CA VAL A 132 -1.97 -7.52 -30.71
C VAL A 132 -2.49 -7.68 -29.29
N GLU A 133 -3.07 -8.82 -29.00
CA GLU A 133 -3.56 -9.15 -27.65
C GLU A 133 -2.41 -9.62 -26.76
N ASN A 134 -1.63 -10.57 -27.25
CA ASN A 134 -0.55 -11.18 -26.47
C ASN A 134 0.55 -11.77 -27.37
N ALA A 135 1.73 -12.00 -26.76
CA ALA A 135 2.74 -12.87 -27.32
C ALA A 135 3.40 -13.68 -26.20
N THR A 136 3.74 -14.91 -26.48
CA THR A 136 4.46 -15.83 -25.58
C THR A 136 5.65 -16.45 -26.32
N TYR A 137 6.70 -16.76 -25.56
CA TYR A 137 7.88 -17.45 -26.09
C TYR A 137 8.14 -18.73 -25.32
N ALA A 138 8.29 -19.83 -26.05
CA ALA A 138 8.68 -21.11 -25.50
C ALA A 138 9.39 -21.98 -26.56
N ASN A 139 10.48 -22.65 -26.16
CA ASN A 139 11.16 -23.69 -26.98
C ASN A 139 11.51 -23.23 -28.42
N GLY A 140 12.03 -22.01 -28.57
CA GLY A 140 12.45 -21.48 -29.85
C GLY A 140 11.34 -20.92 -30.74
N THR A 141 10.08 -20.94 -30.28
CA THR A 141 8.93 -20.41 -31.00
C THR A 141 8.30 -19.25 -30.23
N ILE A 142 8.01 -18.15 -30.95
CA ILE A 142 7.22 -17.05 -30.42
C ILE A 142 5.81 -17.17 -31.02
N SER A 143 4.79 -17.23 -30.17
CA SER A 143 3.39 -17.29 -30.58
C SER A 143 2.73 -15.96 -30.25
N ALA A 144 2.30 -15.20 -31.27
CA ALA A 144 1.59 -13.94 -31.12
C ALA A 144 0.10 -14.12 -31.43
N ILE A 145 -0.74 -13.60 -30.54
CA ILE A 145 -2.20 -13.63 -30.67
C ILE A 145 -2.68 -12.26 -31.16
N PHE A 146 -3.45 -12.29 -32.23
CA PHE A 146 -4.08 -11.11 -32.82
C PHE A 146 -5.59 -11.25 -32.72
N ASP A 147 -6.23 -10.22 -32.22
CA ASP A 147 -7.67 -10.08 -32.23
C ASP A 147 -8.10 -9.06 -33.28
N SER A 148 -9.24 -9.32 -33.93
CA SER A 148 -9.88 -8.40 -34.87
C SER A 148 -11.39 -8.44 -34.67
N TYR A 149 -12.03 -7.31 -34.98
CA TYR A 149 -13.48 -7.17 -34.94
C TYR A 149 -14.03 -7.25 -36.37
N ASP A 150 -14.92 -8.19 -36.63
CA ASP A 150 -15.66 -8.20 -37.88
C ASP A 150 -16.77 -7.15 -37.83
N GLU A 151 -16.61 -6.06 -38.59
CA GLU A 151 -17.55 -4.93 -38.59
C GLU A 151 -18.98 -5.30 -39.09
N ILE A 152 -19.15 -6.45 -39.73
CA ILE A 152 -20.44 -6.87 -40.31
C ILE A 152 -21.18 -7.78 -39.30
N THR A 153 -20.49 -8.76 -38.75
CA THR A 153 -21.07 -9.73 -37.80
C THR A 153 -20.98 -9.28 -36.36
N TYR A 154 -20.13 -8.32 -36.06
CA TYR A 154 -19.75 -7.89 -34.71
C TYR A 154 -19.13 -9.01 -33.86
N GLU A 155 -18.58 -10.01 -34.53
CA GLU A 155 -17.90 -11.14 -33.87
C GLU A 155 -16.40 -10.85 -33.77
N MET A 156 -15.81 -11.28 -32.66
CA MET A 156 -14.35 -11.24 -32.47
C MET A 156 -13.73 -12.42 -33.22
N VAL A 157 -12.72 -12.14 -34.01
CA VAL A 157 -11.92 -13.15 -34.74
C VAL A 157 -10.53 -13.14 -34.18
N ARG A 158 -10.09 -14.28 -33.67
CA ARG A 158 -8.76 -14.47 -33.09
C ARG A 158 -7.89 -15.33 -34.00
N LYS A 159 -6.64 -14.90 -34.21
CA LYS A 159 -5.63 -15.70 -34.91
C LYS A 159 -4.34 -15.77 -34.10
N GLU A 160 -3.65 -16.88 -34.23
CA GLU A 160 -2.31 -17.08 -33.68
C GLU A 160 -1.30 -17.20 -34.82
N VAL A 161 -0.17 -16.51 -34.67
CA VAL A 161 0.92 -16.51 -35.63
C VAL A 161 2.21 -16.89 -34.89
N ASP A 162 2.82 -17.97 -35.36
CA ASP A 162 4.07 -18.46 -34.80
C ASP A 162 5.27 -17.93 -35.60
N TYR A 163 6.28 -17.48 -34.87
CA TYR A 163 7.53 -16.95 -35.42
C TYR A 163 8.70 -17.80 -34.89
N ASP A 164 9.66 -18.06 -35.76
CA ASP A 164 10.97 -18.58 -35.40
C ASP A 164 11.80 -17.49 -34.68
N VAL A 165 12.29 -17.78 -33.48
CA VAL A 165 12.94 -16.78 -32.62
C VAL A 165 14.21 -16.19 -33.22
N GLU A 166 15.02 -16.99 -33.95
CA GLU A 166 16.28 -16.51 -34.52
C GLU A 166 16.07 -15.67 -35.79
N THR A 167 15.16 -16.09 -36.63
CA THR A 167 15.00 -15.48 -37.98
C THR A 167 13.85 -14.49 -38.06
N GLY A 168 12.97 -14.45 -37.07
CA GLY A 168 11.75 -13.65 -37.06
C GLY A 168 10.74 -14.03 -38.16
N LYS A 169 10.88 -15.18 -38.79
CA LYS A 169 10.00 -15.62 -39.88
C LYS A 169 8.78 -16.34 -39.33
N ILE A 170 7.65 -16.09 -39.95
CA ILE A 170 6.42 -16.82 -39.70
C ILE A 170 6.63 -18.29 -40.06
N THR A 171 6.33 -19.18 -39.12
CA THR A 171 6.41 -20.63 -39.27
C THR A 171 5.03 -21.26 -39.37
N ASP A 172 4.03 -20.70 -38.70
CA ASP A 172 2.63 -21.14 -38.79
C ASP A 172 1.66 -19.97 -38.58
N THR A 173 0.42 -20.13 -39.07
CA THR A 173 -0.68 -19.18 -38.84
C THR A 173 -1.98 -19.96 -38.75
N ARG A 174 -2.69 -19.83 -37.65
CA ARG A 174 -3.96 -20.52 -37.45
C ARG A 174 -5.04 -19.56 -36.95
N LYS A 175 -6.26 -19.72 -37.45
CA LYS A 175 -7.45 -19.13 -36.88
C LYS A 175 -7.82 -19.97 -35.65
N LEU A 176 -8.07 -19.32 -34.54
CA LEU A 176 -8.61 -19.97 -33.37
C LEU A 176 -10.14 -20.02 -33.53
N GLU A 177 -10.74 -21.17 -33.26
CA GLU A 177 -12.19 -21.37 -33.38
C GLU A 177 -12.88 -20.88 -32.08
N GLU A 178 -14.18 -20.61 -32.12
CA GLU A 178 -14.95 -20.07 -31.01
C GLU A 178 -14.91 -20.98 -29.75
N ASP A 179 -14.77 -22.30 -29.94
CA ASP A 179 -14.57 -23.26 -28.85
C ASP A 179 -13.16 -23.15 -28.22
N ASP A 180 -12.21 -22.47 -28.86
CA ASP A 180 -10.89 -22.11 -28.31
C ASP A 180 -10.93 -20.80 -27.50
N PHE A 181 -12.08 -20.07 -27.56
CA PHE A 181 -12.37 -18.83 -26.82
C PHE A 181 -13.30 -19.10 -25.63
N THR A 182 -13.08 -20.14 -24.87
CA THR A 182 -13.70 -20.16 -23.55
C THR A 182 -13.32 -18.88 -22.82
N ASN A 183 -14.21 -18.33 -22.01
CA ASN A 183 -13.92 -17.19 -21.14
C ASN A 183 -12.91 -17.62 -20.08
N ILE A 184 -11.71 -18.01 -20.55
CA ILE A 184 -10.61 -18.42 -19.69
C ILE A 184 -10.18 -17.21 -18.89
N GLU A 185 -10.36 -17.28 -17.61
CA GLU A 185 -9.93 -16.24 -16.69
C GLU A 185 -8.43 -16.36 -16.41
N ARG A 186 -7.98 -17.59 -16.15
CA ARG A 186 -6.56 -17.87 -15.87
C ARG A 186 -6.14 -19.24 -16.42
N SER A 187 -4.84 -19.36 -16.69
CA SER A 187 -4.21 -20.59 -17.16
C SER A 187 -2.98 -20.91 -16.31
N PHE A 188 -2.91 -22.14 -15.79
CA PHE A 188 -1.86 -22.58 -14.89
C PHE A 188 -1.11 -23.76 -15.51
N THR A 189 0.23 -23.66 -15.59
CA THR A 189 1.09 -24.78 -15.98
C THR A 189 1.55 -25.54 -14.75
N LEU A 190 1.20 -26.81 -14.65
CA LEU A 190 1.38 -27.68 -13.48
C LEU A 190 2.16 -28.95 -13.89
N GLY A 191 3.46 -28.83 -14.07
CA GLY A 191 4.30 -29.92 -14.58
C GLY A 191 3.92 -30.31 -16.02
N ASP A 192 3.46 -31.56 -16.24
CA ASP A 192 3.01 -32.06 -17.56
C ASP A 192 1.53 -31.71 -17.87
N TYR A 193 0.87 -30.92 -17.01
CA TYR A 193 -0.53 -30.52 -17.16
C TYR A 193 -0.65 -29.01 -17.34
N ARG A 194 -1.74 -28.59 -18.02
CA ARG A 194 -2.25 -27.22 -18.01
C ARG A 194 -3.67 -27.24 -17.46
N VAL A 195 -3.99 -26.32 -16.57
CA VAL A 195 -5.35 -26.13 -16.05
C VAL A 195 -5.80 -24.72 -16.37
N ASP A 196 -6.85 -24.60 -17.16
CA ASP A 196 -7.50 -23.33 -17.47
C ASP A 196 -8.77 -23.22 -16.61
N THR A 197 -9.07 -22.01 -16.14
CA THR A 197 -10.24 -21.72 -15.29
C THR A 197 -11.22 -20.82 -16.04
N GLU A 198 -12.51 -21.14 -15.93
CA GLU A 198 -13.60 -20.32 -16.46
C GLU A 198 -14.62 -20.06 -15.36
N LEU A 199 -14.92 -18.78 -15.09
CA LEU A 199 -15.92 -18.34 -14.14
C LEU A 199 -17.29 -18.29 -14.82
N HIS A 200 -18.29 -18.91 -14.22
CA HIS A 200 -19.68 -18.89 -14.65
C HIS A 200 -20.55 -18.12 -13.67
N TRP A 201 -21.38 -17.25 -14.21
CA TRP A 201 -22.38 -16.48 -13.49
C TRP A 201 -23.77 -16.95 -13.90
N GLU A 202 -24.46 -17.64 -12.99
CA GLU A 202 -25.88 -18.00 -13.11
C GLU A 202 -26.63 -17.43 -11.91
N ASP A 203 -27.31 -18.28 -11.12
CA ASP A 203 -27.90 -17.91 -9.84
C ASP A 203 -26.82 -17.80 -8.74
N GLU A 204 -25.74 -18.57 -8.85
CA GLU A 204 -24.56 -18.58 -7.96
C GLU A 204 -23.28 -18.66 -8.82
N ALA A 205 -22.19 -18.04 -8.38
CA ALA A 205 -20.90 -18.09 -9.08
C ALA A 205 -20.22 -19.45 -8.88
N TRP A 206 -19.67 -20.03 -9.97
CA TRP A 206 -18.96 -21.30 -9.95
C TRP A 206 -17.93 -21.40 -11.07
N TYR A 207 -17.00 -22.38 -10.98
CA TYR A 207 -15.89 -22.53 -11.92
C TYR A 207 -15.96 -23.84 -12.71
N SER A 208 -15.61 -23.77 -14.01
CA SER A 208 -15.12 -24.93 -14.78
C SER A 208 -13.60 -24.93 -14.80
N LEU A 209 -13.00 -26.08 -14.54
CA LEU A 209 -11.58 -26.34 -14.70
C LEU A 209 -11.35 -27.24 -15.91
N TYR A 210 -10.58 -26.77 -16.88
CA TYR A 210 -10.20 -27.54 -18.06
C TYR A 210 -8.78 -28.06 -17.88
N ILE A 211 -8.62 -29.37 -17.72
CA ILE A 211 -7.35 -30.04 -17.49
C ILE A 211 -6.85 -30.62 -18.80
N TYR A 212 -5.72 -30.14 -19.26
CA TYR A 212 -5.03 -30.65 -20.44
C TYR A 212 -3.77 -31.39 -20.01
N SER A 213 -3.64 -32.65 -20.46
CA SER A 213 -2.43 -33.43 -20.25
C SER A 213 -1.47 -33.30 -21.44
N LYS A 214 -0.23 -33.70 -21.25
CA LYS A 214 0.84 -33.63 -22.26
C LYS A 214 0.52 -34.35 -23.58
N ASP A 215 -0.33 -35.37 -23.55
CA ASP A 215 -0.79 -36.09 -24.75
C ASP A 215 -1.94 -35.41 -25.50
N GLY A 216 -2.37 -34.21 -25.01
CA GLY A 216 -3.43 -33.44 -25.60
C GLY A 216 -4.85 -33.86 -25.17
N SER A 217 -5.00 -34.79 -24.25
CA SER A 217 -6.31 -35.12 -23.68
C SER A 217 -6.85 -33.98 -22.81
N LYS A 218 -8.16 -33.68 -22.95
CA LYS A 218 -8.87 -32.67 -22.19
C LYS A 218 -9.90 -33.31 -21.26
N GLN A 219 -9.93 -32.85 -20.00
CA GLN A 219 -10.96 -33.16 -19.03
C GLN A 219 -11.59 -31.88 -18.52
N THR A 220 -12.86 -31.90 -18.15
CA THR A 220 -13.57 -30.76 -17.55
C THR A 220 -14.08 -31.13 -16.17
N VAL A 221 -13.90 -30.25 -15.23
CA VAL A 221 -14.32 -30.41 -13.83
C VAL A 221 -15.06 -29.18 -13.38
N ASP A 222 -16.31 -29.33 -12.96
CA ASP A 222 -17.08 -28.22 -12.41
C ASP A 222 -16.88 -28.13 -10.89
N LEU A 223 -16.46 -26.98 -10.41
CA LEU A 223 -16.43 -26.62 -9.00
C LEU A 223 -17.67 -25.78 -8.69
N LYS A 224 -18.69 -26.41 -8.11
CA LYS A 224 -19.93 -25.76 -7.70
C LYS A 224 -20.06 -25.78 -6.19
N GLY A 225 -20.46 -24.66 -5.64
CA GLY A 225 -20.72 -24.52 -4.21
C GLY A 225 -21.83 -25.45 -3.72
N THR A 226 -21.81 -25.77 -2.45
CA THR A 226 -22.85 -26.54 -1.79
C THR A 226 -23.40 -25.72 -0.62
N ASN A 227 -24.71 -25.78 -0.39
CA ASN A 227 -25.38 -25.05 0.70
C ASN A 227 -25.29 -23.51 0.61
N GLY A 228 -25.29 -22.95 -0.61
CA GLY A 228 -25.21 -21.49 -0.83
C GLY A 228 -23.78 -20.96 -0.74
N GLU A 229 -22.78 -21.80 -0.91
CA GLU A 229 -21.39 -21.36 -1.10
C GLU A 229 -21.21 -20.86 -2.54
N GLU A 230 -20.66 -19.68 -2.70
CA GLU A 230 -20.33 -19.11 -4.01
C GLU A 230 -18.82 -19.12 -4.19
N TYR A 231 -18.34 -19.48 -5.38
CA TYR A 231 -16.93 -19.55 -5.71
C TYR A 231 -16.61 -18.43 -6.71
N TYR A 232 -15.93 -17.40 -6.22
CA TYR A 232 -15.76 -16.13 -6.91
C TYR A 232 -14.38 -15.95 -7.57
N ASP A 233 -13.31 -16.47 -6.96
CA ASP A 233 -11.95 -16.35 -7.48
C ASP A 233 -11.14 -17.63 -7.21
N ILE A 234 -10.35 -18.04 -8.21
CA ILE A 234 -9.29 -19.04 -8.09
C ILE A 234 -7.97 -18.33 -8.38
N PRO A 235 -7.33 -17.74 -7.35
CA PRO A 235 -6.15 -16.89 -7.56
C PRO A 235 -4.95 -17.68 -8.06
N VAL A 236 -4.83 -18.95 -7.69
CA VAL A 236 -3.69 -19.82 -8.01
C VAL A 236 -4.08 -21.29 -7.95
N ILE A 237 -3.33 -22.14 -8.65
CA ILE A 237 -3.39 -23.60 -8.48
C ILE A 237 -1.97 -24.11 -8.21
N PHE A 238 -1.77 -24.81 -7.10
CA PHE A 238 -0.47 -25.34 -6.71
C PHE A 238 -0.33 -26.83 -7.08
N LEU A 239 0.76 -27.21 -7.72
CA LEU A 239 1.13 -28.60 -7.86
C LEU A 239 1.73 -29.09 -6.52
N ILE A 240 1.01 -29.96 -5.79
CA ILE A 240 1.46 -30.47 -4.47
C ILE A 240 2.06 -31.89 -4.54
N SER A 241 1.87 -32.57 -5.65
CA SER A 241 2.53 -33.84 -6.00
C SER A 241 2.58 -34.01 -7.52
N GLU A 242 3.13 -35.09 -8.03
CA GLU A 242 3.27 -35.34 -9.48
C GLU A 242 1.95 -35.21 -10.28
N SER A 243 0.81 -35.54 -9.67
CA SER A 243 -0.52 -35.49 -10.33
C SER A 243 -1.64 -34.92 -9.43
N THR A 244 -1.30 -34.32 -8.31
CA THR A 244 -2.31 -33.71 -7.43
C THR A 244 -2.03 -32.21 -7.31
N ALA A 245 -3.05 -31.40 -7.55
CA ALA A 245 -3.03 -29.96 -7.37
C ALA A 245 -3.90 -29.53 -6.19
N LEU A 246 -3.50 -28.45 -5.53
CA LEU A 246 -4.31 -27.71 -4.56
C LEU A 246 -4.94 -26.53 -5.27
N VAL A 247 -6.25 -26.41 -5.17
CA VAL A 247 -7.05 -25.33 -5.75
C VAL A 247 -7.65 -24.52 -4.59
N PRO A 248 -7.05 -23.39 -4.21
CA PRO A 248 -7.69 -22.43 -3.33
C PRO A 248 -8.81 -21.71 -4.09
N VAL A 249 -9.93 -21.48 -3.42
CA VAL A 249 -11.09 -20.78 -3.97
C VAL A 249 -11.55 -19.77 -2.94
N THR A 250 -11.85 -18.55 -3.35
CA THR A 250 -12.41 -17.52 -2.47
C THR A 250 -13.86 -17.20 -2.83
N SER A 251 -14.67 -16.86 -1.83
CA SER A 251 -16.02 -16.31 -2.05
C SER A 251 -15.97 -14.80 -2.22
N GLN A 252 -17.08 -14.18 -2.59
CA GLN A 252 -17.22 -12.73 -2.64
C GLN A 252 -17.00 -12.06 -1.26
N LYS A 253 -17.18 -12.84 -0.18
CA LYS A 253 -16.92 -12.43 1.20
C LYS A 253 -15.55 -12.87 1.72
N SER A 254 -14.62 -13.18 0.82
CA SER A 254 -13.26 -13.65 1.11
C SER A 254 -13.17 -14.93 1.97
N ASP A 255 -14.28 -15.67 2.10
CA ASP A 255 -14.22 -17.02 2.69
C ASP A 255 -13.32 -17.91 1.83
N LYS A 256 -12.37 -18.61 2.45
CA LYS A 256 -11.40 -19.47 1.76
C LYS A 256 -11.83 -20.93 1.80
N TYR A 257 -11.84 -21.55 0.64
CA TYR A 257 -12.08 -22.98 0.45
C TYR A 257 -10.88 -23.61 -0.24
N PHE A 258 -10.58 -24.86 0.08
CA PHE A 258 -9.47 -25.59 -0.53
C PHE A 258 -9.97 -26.91 -1.10
N PHE A 259 -9.51 -27.23 -2.32
CA PHE A 259 -9.80 -28.48 -2.99
C PHE A 259 -8.49 -29.14 -3.43
N GLU A 260 -8.38 -30.45 -3.20
CA GLU A 260 -7.39 -31.27 -3.87
C GLU A 260 -7.98 -31.77 -5.19
N LEU A 261 -7.27 -31.53 -6.29
CA LEU A 261 -7.61 -31.93 -7.65
C LEU A 261 -6.63 -32.99 -8.13
N ASP A 262 -7.12 -34.18 -8.42
CA ASP A 262 -6.35 -35.21 -9.09
C ASP A 262 -6.35 -34.91 -10.60
N LEU A 263 -5.18 -34.56 -11.14
CA LEU A 263 -5.02 -34.12 -12.53
C LEU A 263 -5.16 -35.25 -13.57
N GLU A 264 -4.98 -36.52 -13.15
CA GLU A 264 -5.17 -37.67 -14.04
C GLU A 264 -6.65 -38.03 -14.20
N THR A 265 -7.43 -37.90 -13.12
CA THR A 265 -8.82 -38.35 -13.10
C THR A 265 -9.86 -37.25 -13.09
N GLY A 266 -9.45 -36.00 -12.89
CA GLY A 266 -10.33 -34.86 -12.72
C GLY A 266 -11.14 -34.88 -11.41
N LYS A 267 -10.81 -35.76 -10.46
CA LYS A 267 -11.55 -35.85 -9.21
C LYS A 267 -11.13 -34.69 -8.26
N THR A 268 -12.12 -33.99 -7.74
CA THR A 268 -11.93 -32.96 -6.69
C THR A 268 -12.37 -33.49 -5.32
N THR A 269 -11.66 -33.04 -4.29
CA THR A 269 -11.99 -33.37 -2.89
C THR A 269 -11.83 -32.08 -2.07
N LYS A 270 -12.92 -31.61 -1.46
CA LYS A 270 -12.87 -30.45 -0.55
C LYS A 270 -12.11 -30.84 0.72
N VAL A 271 -11.16 -29.99 1.13
CA VAL A 271 -10.27 -30.23 2.28
C VAL A 271 -10.63 -29.26 3.42
N ASP A 272 -10.38 -29.69 4.66
CA ASP A 272 -10.55 -28.79 5.82
C ASP A 272 -9.53 -27.65 5.71
N LYS A 273 -10.01 -26.38 5.78
CA LYS A 273 -9.17 -25.19 5.68
C LYS A 273 -7.99 -25.18 6.65
N LYS A 274 -8.14 -25.84 7.81
CA LYS A 274 -7.06 -25.97 8.81
C LYS A 274 -5.81 -26.69 8.31
N GLU A 275 -5.94 -27.52 7.27
CA GLU A 275 -4.78 -28.19 6.66
C GLU A 275 -3.85 -27.19 5.96
N TYR A 276 -4.39 -26.04 5.52
CA TYR A 276 -3.70 -25.04 4.72
C TYR A 276 -3.69 -23.63 5.38
N GLU A 277 -4.03 -23.49 6.67
CA GLU A 277 -3.90 -22.24 7.45
C GLU A 277 -2.45 -21.69 7.52
N TRP A 278 -1.47 -22.53 7.20
CA TRP A 278 -0.06 -22.14 7.15
C TRP A 278 0.32 -21.39 5.86
N LEU A 279 -0.51 -21.46 4.81
CA LEU A 279 -0.32 -20.69 3.59
C LEU A 279 -0.69 -19.22 3.85
N GLU A 280 0.26 -18.35 3.58
CA GLU A 280 0.04 -16.91 3.67
C GLU A 280 -0.83 -16.42 2.51
N LEU A 281 -1.49 -15.28 2.69
CA LEU A 281 -2.32 -14.67 1.66
C LEU A 281 -1.48 -14.34 0.42
N ASP A 282 -0.27 -13.79 0.61
CA ASP A 282 0.66 -13.48 -0.48
C ASP A 282 0.98 -14.71 -1.34
N ALA A 283 1.12 -15.89 -0.71
CA ALA A 283 1.33 -17.15 -1.45
C ALA A 283 0.16 -17.50 -2.37
N MET A 284 -1.06 -17.03 -2.09
CA MET A 284 -2.22 -17.30 -2.94
C MET A 284 -2.30 -16.39 -4.16
N TYR A 285 -1.74 -15.18 -4.10
CA TYR A 285 -1.85 -14.19 -5.18
C TYR A 285 -0.56 -13.99 -5.98
N SER A 286 0.60 -14.27 -5.39
CA SER A 286 1.91 -14.06 -6.05
C SER A 286 2.68 -15.35 -6.35
N ALA A 287 2.03 -16.53 -6.19
CA ALA A 287 2.71 -17.81 -6.42
C ALA A 287 2.98 -18.09 -7.88
N PHE A 288 4.12 -18.73 -8.12
CA PHE A 288 4.56 -19.17 -9.44
C PHE A 288 5.36 -20.48 -9.34
N SER A 289 5.49 -21.19 -10.47
CA SER A 289 6.29 -22.41 -10.56
C SER A 289 7.68 -22.10 -11.09
N GLY A 290 8.71 -22.49 -10.36
CA GLY A 290 10.09 -22.44 -10.85
C GLY A 290 10.38 -23.51 -11.90
N THR A 291 11.43 -23.32 -12.71
CA THR A 291 11.88 -24.30 -13.70
C THR A 291 12.40 -25.58 -13.05
N ASP A 292 12.72 -25.54 -11.77
CA ASP A 292 13.13 -26.69 -10.95
C ASP A 292 11.95 -27.51 -10.41
N GLY A 293 10.70 -27.13 -10.77
CA GLY A 293 9.48 -27.82 -10.36
C GLY A 293 9.03 -27.52 -8.93
N ASN A 294 9.68 -26.58 -8.24
CA ASN A 294 9.21 -26.09 -6.94
C ASN A 294 8.23 -24.90 -7.11
N VAL A 295 7.44 -24.66 -6.08
CA VAL A 295 6.52 -23.54 -6.02
C VAL A 295 7.10 -22.44 -5.12
N TYR A 296 7.04 -21.22 -5.60
CA TYR A 296 7.54 -20.04 -4.95
C TYR A 296 6.44 -18.98 -4.87
N TYR A 297 6.60 -18.01 -3.97
CA TYR A 297 5.79 -16.79 -3.94
C TYR A 297 6.67 -15.62 -3.52
N SER A 298 6.26 -14.41 -3.85
CA SER A 298 6.88 -13.17 -3.38
C SER A 298 5.97 -12.46 -2.37
N ASN A 299 6.59 -11.71 -1.46
CA ASN A 299 5.92 -10.78 -0.57
C ASN A 299 6.73 -9.47 -0.47
N SER A 300 6.39 -8.58 0.45
CA SER A 300 7.08 -7.31 0.65
C SER A 300 8.57 -7.41 1.03
N THR A 301 9.05 -8.57 1.47
CA THR A 301 10.45 -8.76 1.90
C THR A 301 11.30 -9.56 0.94
N GLY A 302 10.71 -10.47 0.16
CA GLY A 302 11.51 -11.32 -0.72
C GLY A 302 10.72 -12.44 -1.40
N ILE A 303 11.44 -13.48 -1.83
CA ILE A 303 10.90 -14.66 -2.49
C ILE A 303 11.04 -15.86 -1.56
N TYR A 304 9.97 -16.61 -1.45
CA TYR A 304 9.85 -17.78 -0.57
C TYR A 304 9.50 -19.03 -1.36
N LYS A 305 10.11 -20.16 -0.96
CA LYS A 305 9.79 -21.49 -1.48
C LYS A 305 8.75 -22.16 -0.58
N LEU A 306 7.70 -22.72 -1.16
CA LEU A 306 6.68 -23.49 -0.44
C LEU A 306 7.11 -24.96 -0.29
N ASP A 307 7.08 -25.48 0.93
CA ASP A 307 7.20 -26.92 1.23
C ASP A 307 5.87 -27.45 1.77
N PHE A 308 5.04 -27.99 0.88
CA PHE A 308 3.73 -28.54 1.23
C PHE A 308 3.82 -29.74 2.19
N LYS A 309 4.93 -30.48 2.19
CA LYS A 309 5.14 -31.60 3.09
C LYS A 309 5.52 -31.13 4.50
N ALA A 310 6.38 -30.14 4.60
CA ALA A 310 6.75 -29.54 5.88
C ALA A 310 5.70 -28.56 6.40
N LYS A 311 4.75 -28.14 5.55
CA LYS A 311 3.78 -27.06 5.80
C LYS A 311 4.50 -25.77 6.23
N ALA A 312 5.45 -25.33 5.45
CA ALA A 312 6.30 -24.19 5.75
C ALA A 312 6.74 -23.47 4.47
N ALA A 313 7.11 -22.21 4.61
CA ALA A 313 7.78 -21.43 3.59
C ALA A 313 9.24 -21.19 4.01
N GLU A 314 10.16 -21.22 3.05
CA GLU A 314 11.59 -20.96 3.22
C GLU A 314 11.96 -19.73 2.39
N GLU A 315 12.55 -18.70 3.02
CA GLU A 315 13.08 -17.53 2.33
C GLU A 315 14.29 -17.94 1.48
N VAL A 316 14.17 -17.76 0.16
CA VAL A 316 15.23 -18.08 -0.81
C VAL A 316 15.94 -16.85 -1.34
N PHE A 317 15.25 -15.71 -1.32
CA PHE A 317 15.81 -14.41 -1.68
C PHE A 317 15.15 -13.32 -0.82
N ASN A 318 15.94 -12.42 -0.25
CA ASN A 318 15.49 -11.18 0.38
C ASN A 318 15.88 -10.02 -0.52
N TYR A 319 14.98 -9.06 -0.72
CA TYR A 319 15.25 -7.86 -1.53
C TYR A 319 16.46 -7.05 -1.05
N GLY A 320 16.91 -7.24 0.19
CA GLY A 320 18.14 -6.66 0.73
C GLY A 320 19.43 -7.45 0.39
N TRP A 321 19.35 -8.63 -0.26
CA TRP A 321 20.52 -9.45 -0.58
C TRP A 321 21.11 -9.18 -1.97
N CYS A 322 20.99 -7.95 -2.44
CA CYS A 322 21.59 -7.49 -3.70
C CYS A 322 21.99 -6.01 -3.60
N GLY A 323 22.66 -5.49 -4.64
CA GLY A 323 23.10 -4.09 -4.72
C GLY A 323 22.07 -3.15 -5.34
N ILE A 324 20.78 -3.50 -5.35
CA ILE A 324 19.71 -2.66 -5.89
C ILE A 324 18.74 -2.33 -4.74
N SER A 325 18.21 -1.12 -4.74
CA SER A 325 17.21 -0.71 -3.76
C SER A 325 15.99 -1.63 -3.82
N ARG A 326 15.55 -2.12 -2.66
CA ARG A 326 14.39 -3.02 -2.58
C ARG A 326 13.12 -2.40 -3.17
N SER A 327 12.94 -1.09 -3.06
CA SER A 327 11.79 -0.39 -3.63
C SER A 327 11.71 -0.47 -5.15
N LYS A 328 12.85 -0.70 -5.83
CA LYS A 328 12.91 -0.85 -7.28
C LYS A 328 12.62 -2.26 -7.79
N ILE A 329 12.67 -3.26 -6.89
CA ILE A 329 12.56 -4.67 -7.29
C ILE A 329 11.42 -5.42 -6.61
N SER A 330 10.87 -4.91 -5.51
CA SER A 330 9.83 -5.61 -4.72
C SER A 330 8.47 -5.72 -5.41
N TYR A 331 8.22 -4.92 -6.44
CA TYR A 331 6.98 -4.94 -7.22
C TYR A 331 7.16 -5.54 -8.61
N LEU A 332 8.41 -5.92 -8.98
CA LEU A 332 8.66 -6.56 -10.27
C LEU A 332 8.17 -8.01 -10.26
N ASP A 333 7.63 -8.43 -11.39
CA ASP A 333 7.19 -9.79 -11.58
C ASP A 333 8.38 -10.74 -11.75
N ILE A 334 8.21 -11.97 -11.24
CA ILE A 334 9.21 -13.01 -11.40
C ILE A 334 8.95 -13.72 -12.73
N ALA A 335 9.77 -13.41 -13.70
CA ALA A 335 9.62 -13.95 -15.05
C ALA A 335 10.21 -15.36 -15.22
N ARG A 336 11.25 -15.67 -14.46
CA ARG A 336 11.90 -16.97 -14.47
C ARG A 336 12.63 -17.19 -13.15
N PHE A 337 12.58 -18.39 -12.60
CA PHE A 337 13.27 -18.77 -11.36
C PHE A 337 13.91 -20.15 -11.48
N GLU A 338 15.23 -20.20 -11.27
CA GLU A 338 16.06 -21.41 -11.40
C GLU A 338 16.83 -21.75 -10.12
N GLY A 339 16.34 -21.29 -8.97
CA GLY A 339 17.00 -21.48 -7.68
C GLY A 339 18.15 -20.47 -7.46
N ASP A 340 19.34 -20.73 -8.02
CA ASP A 340 20.50 -19.84 -7.87
C ASP A 340 20.56 -18.68 -8.89
N SER A 341 19.62 -18.64 -9.85
CA SER A 341 19.45 -17.58 -10.84
C SER A 341 17.97 -17.30 -11.08
N PHE A 342 17.62 -16.04 -11.30
CA PHE A 342 16.24 -15.65 -11.63
C PHE A 342 16.21 -14.30 -12.34
N ILE A 343 15.07 -14.02 -13.00
CA ILE A 343 14.82 -12.78 -13.73
C ILE A 343 13.60 -12.11 -13.13
N LEU A 344 13.76 -10.85 -12.74
CA LEU A 344 12.65 -9.95 -12.42
C LEU A 344 12.45 -8.97 -13.57
N CYS A 345 11.20 -8.67 -13.89
CA CYS A 345 10.88 -7.67 -14.89
C CYS A 345 9.55 -6.96 -14.56
N GLY A 346 9.40 -5.76 -15.08
CA GLY A 346 8.20 -4.97 -14.93
C GLY A 346 8.42 -3.51 -15.33
N GLU A 347 7.36 -2.75 -15.28
CA GLU A 347 7.41 -1.31 -15.51
C GLU A 347 7.81 -0.60 -14.21
N ASP A 348 8.94 0.11 -14.23
CA ASP A 348 9.32 1.02 -13.15
C ASP A 348 8.62 2.36 -13.37
N TYR A 349 7.54 2.59 -12.63
CA TYR A 349 6.83 3.87 -12.62
C TYR A 349 7.62 4.87 -11.79
N GLN A 350 8.66 5.44 -12.35
CA GLN A 350 9.37 6.56 -11.73
C GLN A 350 8.54 7.83 -11.95
N SER A 351 7.64 8.12 -11.04
CA SER A 351 7.05 9.45 -10.94
C SER A 351 7.89 10.29 -9.99
N GLU A 352 8.67 11.22 -10.52
CA GLU A 352 9.08 12.34 -9.69
C GLU A 352 7.83 13.17 -9.40
N ALA A 353 7.58 13.47 -8.14
CA ALA A 353 6.50 14.39 -7.80
C ALA A 353 6.67 15.70 -8.57
N PHE A 354 5.56 16.27 -9.01
CA PHE A 354 5.53 17.51 -9.79
C PHE A 354 6.28 17.43 -11.13
N SER A 355 6.07 16.35 -11.85
CA SER A 355 6.60 16.15 -13.20
C SER A 355 5.54 15.50 -14.08
N ASP A 356 5.39 15.99 -15.33
CA ASP A 356 4.56 15.31 -16.35
C ASP A 356 5.29 14.12 -16.97
N ASN A 357 6.54 13.90 -16.60
CA ASN A 357 7.30 12.75 -17.05
C ASN A 357 6.86 11.50 -16.26
N TYR A 358 5.69 10.98 -16.60
CA TYR A 358 5.39 9.57 -16.35
C TYR A 358 6.22 8.75 -17.34
N SER A 359 7.49 8.57 -17.06
CA SER A 359 8.26 7.59 -17.80
C SER A 359 8.12 6.28 -17.05
N SER A 360 7.28 5.39 -17.57
CA SER A 360 7.44 4.00 -17.20
C SER A 360 8.69 3.48 -17.93
N GLU A 361 9.69 3.10 -17.17
CA GLU A 361 10.88 2.46 -17.71
C GLU A 361 10.75 0.96 -17.47
N PHE A 362 10.70 0.19 -18.56
CA PHE A 362 10.70 -1.26 -18.44
C PHE A 362 12.03 -1.73 -17.87
N THR A 363 11.96 -2.31 -16.70
CA THR A 363 13.12 -2.83 -15.97
C THR A 363 13.19 -4.35 -16.12
N LEU A 364 14.32 -4.84 -16.55
CA LEU A 364 14.63 -6.27 -16.68
C LEU A 364 15.95 -6.53 -15.97
N ILE A 365 15.93 -7.37 -14.93
CA ILE A 365 17.10 -7.62 -14.09
C ILE A 365 17.31 -9.12 -13.95
N GLU A 366 18.50 -9.58 -14.27
CA GLU A 366 18.94 -10.94 -13.97
C GLU A 366 19.73 -10.95 -12.67
N PHE A 367 19.39 -11.89 -11.80
CA PHE A 367 20.03 -12.16 -10.53
C PHE A 367 20.77 -13.48 -10.61
N THR A 368 22.03 -13.49 -10.18
CA THR A 368 22.84 -14.72 -10.09
C THR A 368 23.47 -14.79 -8.70
N LYS A 369 23.32 -15.91 -8.03
CA LYS A 369 23.88 -16.11 -6.70
C LYS A 369 25.39 -15.94 -6.71
N ALA A 370 25.88 -15.00 -5.92
CA ALA A 370 27.29 -14.69 -5.82
C ALA A 370 28.06 -15.80 -5.11
N ALA A 371 29.30 -16.04 -5.53
CA ALA A 371 30.18 -17.01 -4.90
C ALA A 371 30.56 -16.63 -3.46
N LYS A 372 30.44 -15.35 -3.09
CA LYS A 372 30.71 -14.81 -1.75
C LYS A 372 29.89 -13.57 -1.50
N ASN A 373 29.42 -13.42 -0.27
CA ASN A 373 28.74 -12.20 0.15
C ASN A 373 29.78 -11.07 0.36
N PRO A 374 29.66 -9.90 -0.33
CA PRO A 374 30.59 -8.78 -0.21
C PRO A 374 30.55 -8.10 1.16
N HIS A 375 29.46 -8.28 1.93
CA HIS A 375 29.27 -7.73 3.27
C HIS A 375 29.74 -8.69 4.37
N ALA A 376 30.46 -9.76 4.03
CA ALA A 376 30.98 -10.73 5.00
C ALA A 376 31.78 -10.05 6.12
N GLY A 377 31.47 -10.38 7.36
CA GLY A 377 32.03 -9.78 8.56
C GLY A 377 31.22 -8.70 9.21
N LYS A 378 30.27 -8.06 8.48
CA LYS A 378 29.31 -7.12 9.08
C LYS A 378 28.31 -7.85 9.98
N THR A 379 27.77 -7.12 10.94
CA THR A 379 26.75 -7.62 11.86
C THR A 379 25.39 -7.09 11.43
N VAL A 380 24.40 -7.95 11.36
CA VAL A 380 23.03 -7.59 11.00
C VAL A 380 22.37 -6.77 12.11
N LEU A 381 21.75 -5.68 11.72
CA LEU A 381 20.76 -4.92 12.48
C LEU A 381 19.39 -5.18 11.84
N GLU A 382 18.47 -5.70 12.61
CA GLU A 382 17.13 -6.02 12.12
C GLU A 382 16.24 -4.78 12.16
N LEU A 383 15.64 -4.44 11.04
CA LEU A 383 14.69 -3.34 10.93
C LEU A 383 13.28 -3.90 10.75
N TYR A 384 12.38 -3.56 11.66
CA TYR A 384 10.96 -3.75 11.52
C TYR A 384 10.33 -2.57 10.79
N SER A 385 9.52 -2.85 9.81
CA SER A 385 8.58 -1.91 9.24
C SER A 385 7.21 -2.59 9.12
N SER A 386 6.14 -1.85 9.32
CA SER A 386 4.78 -2.38 9.18
C SER A 386 4.63 -3.06 7.82
N TYR A 387 4.15 -4.28 7.80
CA TYR A 387 4.01 -5.14 6.60
C TYR A 387 5.31 -5.42 5.82
N GLY A 388 6.49 -5.21 6.42
CA GLY A 388 7.78 -5.35 5.74
C GLY A 388 8.05 -4.30 4.64
N TYR A 389 7.13 -3.37 4.45
CA TYR A 389 7.24 -2.31 3.46
C TYR A 389 8.14 -1.17 3.98
N THR A 390 8.98 -0.64 3.10
CA THR A 390 9.73 0.60 3.35
C THR A 390 9.52 1.55 2.19
N GLU A 391 9.24 2.81 2.50
CA GLU A 391 9.12 3.86 1.48
C GLU A 391 10.40 3.93 0.63
N GLY A 392 10.27 4.30 -0.67
CA GLY A 392 11.34 4.23 -1.66
C GLY A 392 12.64 4.91 -1.24
N ARG A 393 12.58 6.14 -0.75
CA ARG A 393 13.77 6.91 -0.35
C ARG A 393 14.39 6.39 0.95
N VAL A 394 13.56 5.81 1.84
CA VAL A 394 14.07 5.08 3.01
C VAL A 394 14.79 3.81 2.59
N SER A 395 14.27 3.10 1.60
CA SER A 395 14.92 1.93 1.02
C SER A 395 16.30 2.28 0.42
N ASP A 396 16.41 3.42 -0.27
CA ASP A 396 17.68 3.94 -0.79
C ASP A 396 18.64 4.30 0.35
N ALA A 397 18.14 4.89 1.43
CA ALA A 397 18.95 5.18 2.61
C ALA A 397 19.47 3.90 3.31
N ILE A 398 18.66 2.83 3.37
CA ILE A 398 19.08 1.51 3.88
C ILE A 398 20.19 0.95 2.99
N LEU A 399 20.03 0.97 1.68
CA LEU A 399 21.06 0.51 0.74
C LEU A 399 22.36 1.31 0.92
N LYS A 400 22.28 2.64 0.97
CA LYS A 400 23.42 3.53 1.20
C LYS A 400 24.13 3.24 2.52
N PHE A 401 23.36 3.01 3.61
CA PHE A 401 23.94 2.60 4.89
C PHE A 401 24.68 1.28 4.77
N ASN A 402 24.06 0.28 4.12
CA ASN A 402 24.64 -1.04 3.95
C ASN A 402 25.93 -1.02 3.12
N GLU A 403 26.05 -0.14 2.14
CA GLU A 403 27.23 0.03 1.33
C GLU A 403 28.36 0.76 2.07
N THR A 404 28.00 1.80 2.83
CA THR A 404 28.99 2.74 3.40
C THR A 404 29.42 2.37 4.82
N ASN A 405 28.59 1.69 5.62
CA ASN A 405 28.95 1.26 6.96
C ASN A 405 29.84 0.00 6.91
N GLY A 406 31.01 0.07 7.56
CA GLY A 406 32.00 -1.01 7.54
C GLY A 406 31.68 -2.21 8.42
N ASP A 407 30.85 -2.02 9.47
CA ASP A 407 30.67 -2.98 10.55
C ASP A 407 29.25 -3.56 10.63
N TYR A 408 28.24 -2.84 10.11
CA TYR A 408 26.84 -3.20 10.27
C TYR A 408 26.12 -3.23 8.92
N PHE A 409 25.01 -3.99 8.90
CA PHE A 409 24.15 -4.20 7.76
C PHE A 409 22.68 -4.22 8.24
N ILE A 410 21.83 -3.35 7.71
CA ILE A 410 20.40 -3.31 8.03
C ILE A 410 19.66 -4.29 7.13
N GLU A 411 18.90 -5.22 7.74
CA GLU A 411 18.01 -6.15 7.06
C GLU A 411 16.56 -5.92 7.51
N VAL A 412 15.65 -5.79 6.56
CA VAL A 412 14.23 -5.60 6.83
C VAL A 412 13.58 -6.94 7.12
N THR A 413 12.79 -7.02 8.19
CA THR A 413 12.11 -8.24 8.64
C THR A 413 10.61 -8.19 8.40
N ASP A 414 10.02 -9.35 8.06
CA ASP A 414 8.58 -9.58 7.96
C ASP A 414 7.97 -10.30 9.18
N ARG A 415 8.75 -10.52 10.23
CA ARG A 415 8.33 -11.33 11.39
C ARG A 415 7.04 -10.87 12.07
N TYR A 416 6.68 -9.62 11.87
CA TYR A 416 5.55 -8.97 12.51
C TYR A 416 4.52 -8.48 11.49
N SER A 417 4.55 -8.98 10.27
CA SER A 417 3.53 -8.65 9.28
C SER A 417 2.22 -9.38 9.60
N ASN A 418 1.11 -8.65 9.51
CA ASN A 418 -0.22 -9.23 9.52
C ASN A 418 -0.92 -8.84 8.23
N ASN A 419 -0.79 -9.68 7.21
CA ASN A 419 -1.35 -9.46 5.87
C ASN A 419 -2.76 -10.05 5.74
N ASP A 420 -3.48 -10.27 6.85
CA ASP A 420 -4.85 -10.78 6.79
C ASP A 420 -5.84 -9.65 6.51
N TYR A 421 -5.89 -9.23 5.25
CA TYR A 421 -6.85 -8.23 4.77
C TYR A 421 -8.31 -8.68 4.92
N SER A 422 -8.58 -9.98 5.11
CA SER A 422 -9.94 -10.49 5.32
C SER A 422 -10.61 -9.95 6.58
N LEU A 423 -9.85 -9.35 7.49
CA LEU A 423 -10.40 -8.66 8.66
C LEU A 423 -11.24 -7.43 8.29
N TYR A 424 -10.96 -6.83 7.12
CA TYR A 424 -11.68 -5.66 6.60
C TYR A 424 -12.88 -6.04 5.72
N ASP A 425 -13.03 -7.31 5.34
CA ASP A 425 -14.12 -7.75 4.44
C ASP A 425 -15.52 -7.48 5.00
N ASP A 426 -15.64 -7.51 6.33
CA ASP A 426 -16.89 -7.18 7.03
C ASP A 426 -17.02 -5.70 7.40
N ALA A 427 -16.01 -4.86 7.14
CA ALA A 427 -16.07 -3.43 7.38
C ALA A 427 -17.03 -2.80 6.36
N ASN A 428 -17.97 -1.99 6.83
CA ASN A 428 -18.93 -1.29 5.98
C ASN A 428 -19.04 0.19 6.33
N SER A 429 -18.13 0.69 7.14
CA SER A 429 -18.08 2.10 7.55
C SER A 429 -16.66 2.48 8.00
N GLU A 430 -16.40 3.78 8.07
CA GLU A 430 -15.16 4.30 8.66
C GLU A 430 -14.97 3.85 10.11
N ASP A 431 -16.05 3.73 10.88
CA ASP A 431 -15.99 3.25 12.28
C ASP A 431 -15.49 1.80 12.37
N ASP A 432 -15.97 0.93 11.46
CA ASP A 432 -15.55 -0.47 11.39
C ASP A 432 -14.05 -0.54 11.03
N TYR A 433 -13.63 0.19 9.98
CA TYR A 433 -12.25 0.25 9.52
C TYR A 433 -11.29 0.70 10.63
N GLU A 434 -11.57 1.84 11.25
CA GLU A 434 -10.74 2.40 12.32
C GLU A 434 -10.67 1.46 13.54
N THR A 435 -11.79 0.82 13.91
CA THR A 435 -11.81 -0.12 15.03
C THR A 435 -10.97 -1.37 14.76
N ILE A 436 -11.03 -1.90 13.55
CA ILE A 436 -10.19 -3.04 13.13
C ILE A 436 -8.71 -2.65 13.16
N GLN A 437 -8.36 -1.49 12.57
CA GLN A 437 -6.98 -1.01 12.54
C GLN A 437 -6.40 -0.82 13.95
N LEU A 438 -7.16 -0.21 14.87
CA LEU A 438 -6.75 -0.07 16.27
C LEU A 438 -6.54 -1.43 16.94
N GLY A 439 -7.37 -2.44 16.62
CA GLY A 439 -7.20 -3.79 17.11
C GLY A 439 -5.89 -4.44 16.65
N LEU A 440 -5.57 -4.31 15.37
CA LEU A 440 -4.33 -4.81 14.78
C LEU A 440 -3.09 -4.11 15.37
N ASP A 441 -3.15 -2.80 15.52
CA ASP A 441 -2.06 -2.00 16.12
C ASP A 441 -1.82 -2.39 17.58
N ALA A 442 -2.89 -2.63 18.37
CA ALA A 442 -2.76 -3.06 19.74
C ALA A 442 -2.12 -4.45 19.85
N ASP A 443 -2.53 -5.41 19.02
CA ASP A 443 -1.97 -6.76 19.01
C ASP A 443 -0.50 -6.75 18.58
N MET A 444 -0.15 -6.00 17.56
CA MET A 444 1.23 -5.84 17.08
C MET A 444 2.12 -5.16 18.12
N SER A 445 1.61 -4.10 18.75
CA SER A 445 2.29 -3.40 19.84
C SER A 445 2.59 -4.34 21.02
N ASN A 446 1.64 -5.19 21.40
CA ASN A 446 1.83 -6.19 22.45
C ASN A 446 2.91 -7.23 22.07
N GLN A 447 2.87 -7.75 20.84
CA GLN A 447 3.86 -8.71 20.37
C GLN A 447 5.27 -8.12 20.35
N LEU A 448 5.44 -6.94 19.77
CA LEU A 448 6.73 -6.22 19.73
C LEU A 448 7.26 -5.93 21.13
N SER A 449 6.41 -5.46 22.05
CA SER A 449 6.82 -5.14 23.40
C SER A 449 7.35 -6.37 24.15
N MET A 450 6.69 -7.53 23.98
CA MET A 450 7.13 -8.79 24.59
C MET A 450 8.47 -9.26 24.03
N ASP A 451 8.65 -9.20 22.72
CA ASP A 451 9.89 -9.61 22.06
C ASP A 451 11.06 -8.67 22.40
N ILE A 452 10.81 -7.37 22.47
CA ILE A 452 11.82 -6.40 22.93
C ILE A 452 12.27 -6.72 24.35
N LEU A 453 11.34 -6.92 25.30
CA LEU A 453 11.69 -7.25 26.68
C LEU A 453 12.46 -8.57 26.81
N ASN A 454 12.21 -9.52 25.93
CA ASN A 454 12.92 -10.80 25.90
C ASN A 454 14.27 -10.72 25.17
N GLY A 455 14.64 -9.57 24.57
CA GLY A 455 15.83 -9.41 23.75
C GLY A 455 15.75 -10.15 22.41
N GLU A 456 14.55 -10.41 21.94
CA GLU A 456 14.22 -11.06 20.66
C GLU A 456 13.60 -10.09 19.64
N GLY A 457 13.39 -8.83 20.02
CA GLY A 457 12.82 -7.80 19.17
C GLY A 457 13.81 -7.26 18.11
N PRO A 458 13.32 -6.48 17.12
CA PRO A 458 14.17 -5.82 16.14
C PRO A 458 15.00 -4.69 16.79
N ASP A 459 16.06 -4.25 16.07
CA ASP A 459 16.93 -3.16 16.51
C ASP A 459 16.35 -1.78 16.20
N ILE A 460 15.77 -1.66 15.00
CA ILE A 460 15.19 -0.44 14.44
C ILE A 460 13.72 -0.70 14.16
N LEU A 461 12.86 0.25 14.52
CA LEU A 461 11.43 0.16 14.30
C LEU A 461 10.95 1.37 13.47
N MET A 462 10.20 1.12 12.41
CA MET A 462 9.59 2.17 11.60
C MET A 462 8.07 2.14 11.74
N ASN A 463 7.48 3.35 11.73
CA ASN A 463 6.02 3.57 11.72
C ASN A 463 5.29 2.91 12.92
N VAL A 464 5.90 3.01 14.11
CA VAL A 464 5.33 2.50 15.37
C VAL A 464 4.77 3.59 16.27
N SER A 465 4.47 4.76 15.74
CA SER A 465 3.95 5.90 16.52
C SER A 465 2.56 5.64 17.13
N SER A 466 1.72 4.83 16.47
CA SER A 466 0.42 4.37 16.99
C SER A 466 0.55 3.33 18.13
N TYR A 467 1.74 2.77 18.34
CA TYR A 467 2.02 1.77 19.36
C TYR A 467 2.39 2.45 20.68
N GLY A 468 1.46 3.22 21.27
CA GLY A 468 1.69 4.05 22.45
C GLY A 468 2.34 3.31 23.63
N GLN A 469 2.12 2.00 23.72
CA GLN A 469 2.78 1.12 24.71
C GLN A 469 4.32 1.17 24.61
N LEU A 470 4.88 1.36 23.42
CA LEU A 470 6.33 1.36 23.21
C LEU A 470 6.98 2.68 23.61
N ASN A 471 6.22 3.79 23.76
CA ASN A 471 6.73 5.13 24.02
C ASN A 471 7.25 5.30 25.46
N ASN A 472 8.17 4.43 25.89
CA ASN A 472 8.82 4.52 27.19
C ASN A 472 10.22 3.86 27.17
N PRO A 473 11.09 4.14 28.16
CA PRO A 473 12.49 3.69 28.16
C PRO A 473 12.69 2.18 28.31
N ASN A 474 11.65 1.42 28.64
CA ASN A 474 11.76 -0.04 28.69
C ASN A 474 11.82 -0.66 27.30
N TYR A 475 11.21 0.01 26.32
CA TYR A 475 11.06 -0.50 24.96
C TYR A 475 11.87 0.29 23.93
N LEU A 476 11.94 1.62 24.05
CA LEU A 476 12.59 2.49 23.06
C LEU A 476 13.65 3.39 23.68
N VAL A 477 14.66 3.70 22.87
CA VAL A 477 15.75 4.62 23.20
C VAL A 477 15.28 6.06 23.02
N ASP A 478 15.70 6.95 23.93
CA ASP A 478 15.57 8.39 23.76
C ASP A 478 16.50 8.88 22.63
N LEU A 479 15.90 9.27 21.50
CA LEU A 479 16.61 9.71 20.29
C LEU A 479 17.17 11.13 20.38
N THR A 480 16.85 11.91 21.43
CA THR A 480 17.29 13.31 21.58
C THR A 480 18.82 13.45 21.41
N LYS A 481 19.59 12.46 21.87
CA LYS A 481 21.06 12.46 21.74
C LYS A 481 21.58 12.25 20.30
N TYR A 482 20.78 11.67 19.42
CA TYR A 482 21.15 11.43 18.02
C TYR A 482 20.68 12.59 17.12
N VAL A 483 19.54 13.17 17.44
CA VAL A 483 18.99 14.33 16.73
C VAL A 483 19.76 15.61 17.12
N GLY A 484 20.12 15.75 18.41
CA GLY A 484 20.86 16.90 18.92
C GLY A 484 20.02 18.18 18.98
N ASP A 485 20.70 19.30 19.16
CA ASP A 485 20.09 20.62 19.13
C ASP A 485 20.00 21.11 17.67
N LEU A 486 18.81 21.06 17.10
CA LEU A 486 18.55 21.52 15.73
C LEU A 486 18.24 23.01 15.71
N ASP A 487 18.72 23.66 14.65
CA ASP A 487 18.43 25.05 14.36
C ASP A 487 16.97 25.24 13.92
N PRO A 488 16.11 25.98 14.65
CA PRO A 488 14.71 26.16 14.29
C PRO A 488 14.53 26.98 13.00
N ASP A 489 15.56 27.72 12.56
CA ASP A 489 15.53 28.39 11.26
C ASP A 489 15.71 27.38 10.10
N LYS A 490 16.28 26.22 10.37
CA LYS A 490 16.54 25.16 9.39
C LYS A 490 15.59 23.95 9.50
N TYR A 491 15.04 23.70 10.69
CA TYR A 491 14.21 22.51 10.94
C TYR A 491 12.90 22.89 11.64
N PHE A 492 11.83 22.15 11.36
CA PHE A 492 10.56 22.22 12.10
C PHE A 492 10.73 21.58 13.48
N THR A 493 11.42 22.28 14.38
CA THR A 493 11.70 21.80 15.73
C THR A 493 10.44 21.65 16.57
N ASN A 494 9.38 22.42 16.28
CA ASN A 494 8.06 22.29 16.91
C ASN A 494 7.44 20.92 16.64
N VAL A 495 7.63 20.33 15.45
CA VAL A 495 7.17 18.97 15.10
C VAL A 495 7.91 17.91 15.94
N ILE A 496 9.22 18.09 16.13
CA ILE A 496 10.01 17.21 16.99
C ILE A 496 9.61 17.37 18.46
N ASP A 497 9.34 18.61 18.90
CA ASP A 497 8.89 18.88 20.27
C ASP A 497 7.51 18.28 20.55
N ALA A 498 6.60 18.33 19.58
CA ALA A 498 5.29 17.68 19.65
C ALA A 498 5.37 16.15 19.77
N ALA A 499 6.42 15.52 19.19
CA ALA A 499 6.66 14.07 19.28
C ALA A 499 7.24 13.60 20.62
N LYS A 500 7.66 14.52 21.50
CA LYS A 500 8.25 14.16 22.79
C LYS A 500 7.20 13.71 23.80
N VAL A 501 7.46 12.58 24.44
CA VAL A 501 6.69 12.07 25.58
C VAL A 501 7.54 12.31 26.84
N ASP A 502 7.03 13.07 27.80
CA ASP A 502 7.75 13.44 29.03
C ASP A 502 9.15 14.06 28.75
N GLY A 503 9.25 14.86 27.67
CA GLY A 503 10.48 15.52 27.23
C GLY A 503 11.51 14.63 26.55
N LYS A 504 11.16 13.39 26.21
CA LYS A 504 12.00 12.40 25.50
C LYS A 504 11.43 12.05 24.15
N LEU A 505 12.29 11.88 23.18
CA LEU A 505 11.93 11.55 21.81
C LEU A 505 12.12 10.05 21.56
N TYR A 506 11.04 9.27 21.60
CA TYR A 506 11.09 7.83 21.35
C TYR A 506 10.87 7.47 19.88
N ASN A 507 10.02 8.22 19.20
CA ASN A 507 9.76 8.16 17.76
C ASN A 507 10.12 9.48 17.11
N LEU A 508 11.03 9.47 16.13
CA LEU A 508 11.35 10.64 15.33
C LEU A 508 10.47 10.66 14.08
N PRO A 509 9.61 11.66 13.89
CA PRO A 509 8.83 11.81 12.65
C PRO A 509 9.74 12.36 11.55
N VAL A 510 10.29 11.49 10.71
CA VAL A 510 11.19 11.86 9.60
C VAL A 510 10.41 12.59 8.51
N CYS A 511 9.21 12.08 8.21
CA CYS A 511 8.17 12.76 7.43
C CYS A 511 6.88 12.80 8.24
N PHE A 512 6.06 13.83 8.00
CA PHE A 512 4.85 14.06 8.76
C PHE A 512 3.70 14.55 7.88
N SER A 513 2.50 14.43 8.40
CA SER A 513 1.28 15.03 7.87
C SER A 513 0.70 16.00 8.87
N ILE A 514 -0.23 16.84 8.42
CA ILE A 514 -1.01 17.76 9.24
C ILE A 514 -2.46 17.32 9.17
N GLU A 515 -3.09 17.18 10.32
CA GLU A 515 -4.50 16.86 10.43
C GLU A 515 -5.29 18.02 11.03
N GLY A 516 -6.41 18.35 10.40
CA GLY A 516 -7.26 19.43 10.84
C GLY A 516 -8.40 19.71 9.88
N ILE A 517 -9.00 20.86 10.00
CA ILE A 517 -10.10 21.31 9.14
C ILE A 517 -9.58 22.38 8.20
N GLN A 518 -9.44 22.05 6.93
CA GLN A 518 -9.08 23.03 5.90
C GLN A 518 -10.31 23.88 5.57
N THR A 519 -10.15 25.19 5.69
CA THR A 519 -11.23 26.15 5.47
C THR A 519 -10.66 27.58 5.33
N ASP A 520 -11.53 28.58 5.16
CA ASP A 520 -11.14 30.00 5.14
C ASP A 520 -10.83 30.47 6.57
N ALA A 521 -9.72 31.18 6.74
CA ALA A 521 -9.25 31.74 8.02
C ALA A 521 -10.30 32.60 8.77
N LYS A 522 -11.28 33.14 8.07
CA LYS A 522 -12.39 33.90 8.69
C LYS A 522 -13.27 33.06 9.63
N TYR A 523 -13.21 31.75 9.50
CA TYR A 523 -13.98 30.80 10.34
C TYR A 523 -13.21 30.36 11.59
N ALA A 524 -11.93 30.72 11.73
CA ALA A 524 -11.14 30.37 12.90
C ALA A 524 -11.83 30.83 14.20
N GLY A 525 -11.74 30.00 15.23
CA GLY A 525 -12.16 30.37 16.58
C GLY A 525 -11.33 31.53 17.14
N LYS A 526 -11.56 31.87 18.40
CA LYS A 526 -10.82 33.00 19.06
C LYS A 526 -9.34 32.76 19.16
N SER A 527 -8.86 31.52 19.16
CA SER A 527 -7.43 31.19 19.15
C SER A 527 -6.75 31.62 17.86
N GLY A 528 -7.51 31.72 16.75
CA GLY A 528 -7.00 31.97 15.41
C GLY A 528 -6.43 30.75 14.69
N VAL A 529 -6.33 29.59 15.38
CA VAL A 529 -5.69 28.36 14.85
C VAL A 529 -6.56 27.11 14.95
N GLY A 530 -7.69 27.17 15.63
CA GLY A 530 -8.59 26.03 15.82
C GLY A 530 -9.94 26.42 16.37
N PHE A 531 -10.68 25.42 16.85
CA PHE A 531 -12.03 25.61 17.42
C PHE A 531 -12.11 25.02 18.83
N THR A 532 -12.76 25.78 19.71
CA THR A 532 -13.38 25.13 20.89
C THR A 532 -14.62 24.34 20.45
N THR A 533 -15.09 23.38 21.29
CA THR A 533 -16.31 22.62 21.02
C THR A 533 -17.52 23.53 20.76
N GLU A 534 -17.66 24.60 21.52
CA GLU A 534 -18.75 25.58 21.33
C GLU A 534 -18.61 26.39 20.03
N GLU A 535 -17.39 26.79 19.66
CA GLU A 535 -17.14 27.50 18.41
C GLU A 535 -17.38 26.60 17.21
N TYR A 536 -16.97 25.33 17.30
CA TYR A 536 -17.22 24.36 16.24
C TYR A 536 -18.71 24.02 16.08
N LYS A 537 -19.42 23.84 17.19
CA LYS A 537 -20.88 23.68 17.16
C LYS A 537 -21.58 24.85 16.43
N LYS A 538 -21.10 26.06 16.64
CA LYS A 538 -21.60 27.22 15.92
C LYS A 538 -21.26 27.16 14.44
N PHE A 539 -20.01 26.84 14.09
CA PHE A 539 -19.55 26.67 12.71
C PHE A 539 -20.35 25.59 11.98
N LEU A 540 -20.54 24.43 12.64
CA LEU A 540 -21.33 23.31 12.15
C LEU A 540 -22.78 23.75 11.81
N ASN A 541 -23.44 24.45 12.73
CA ASN A 541 -24.86 24.81 12.55
C ASN A 541 -25.05 26.01 11.61
N GLU A 542 -24.22 27.04 11.70
CA GLU A 542 -24.41 28.32 10.97
C GLU A 542 -23.77 28.33 9.58
N THR A 543 -22.70 27.53 9.40
CA THR A 543 -21.89 27.56 8.18
C THR A 543 -22.02 26.25 7.39
N LEU A 544 -21.96 25.10 8.06
CA LEU A 544 -22.01 23.78 7.44
C LEU A 544 -23.45 23.18 7.39
N ASN A 545 -24.45 23.94 7.85
CA ASN A 545 -25.87 23.51 7.85
C ASN A 545 -26.12 22.16 8.56
N GLY A 546 -25.30 21.85 9.56
CA GLY A 546 -25.37 20.61 10.33
C GLY A 546 -24.61 19.42 9.70
N SER A 547 -23.93 19.61 8.59
CA SER A 547 -23.11 18.57 7.94
C SER A 547 -21.67 18.63 8.43
N ASP A 548 -21.25 17.66 9.24
CA ASP A 548 -19.89 17.62 9.79
C ASP A 548 -18.88 17.15 8.73
N VAL A 549 -17.66 17.69 8.79
CA VAL A 549 -16.53 17.26 7.95
C VAL A 549 -15.87 15.97 8.47
N LEU A 550 -16.07 15.66 9.76
CA LEU A 550 -15.65 14.40 10.36
C LEU A 550 -16.82 13.41 10.30
N THR A 551 -16.74 12.43 9.43
CA THR A 551 -17.84 11.51 9.07
C THR A 551 -17.89 10.25 9.94
N TYR A 552 -17.38 10.31 11.17
CA TYR A 552 -17.37 9.21 12.12
C TYR A 552 -18.62 9.15 12.99
N GLY A 553 -18.90 7.97 13.55
CA GLY A 553 -19.88 7.82 14.61
C GLY A 553 -19.32 8.21 15.98
N GLN A 554 -20.19 8.37 16.98
CA GLN A 554 -19.84 8.91 18.30
C GLN A 554 -18.59 8.31 18.94
N ALA A 555 -18.43 6.98 18.86
CA ALA A 555 -17.31 6.31 19.54
C ALA A 555 -15.96 6.66 18.92
N VAL A 556 -15.83 6.54 17.59
CA VAL A 556 -14.59 6.85 16.87
C VAL A 556 -14.35 8.36 16.86
N TYR A 557 -15.37 9.15 16.62
CA TYR A 557 -15.27 10.63 16.69
C TYR A 557 -14.68 11.08 18.03
N PHE A 558 -15.17 10.50 19.13
CA PHE A 558 -14.68 10.82 20.47
C PHE A 558 -13.20 10.50 20.62
N THR A 559 -12.73 9.37 20.07
CA THR A 559 -11.28 9.01 20.15
C THR A 559 -10.41 9.94 19.33
N LYS A 560 -10.89 10.51 18.21
CA LYS A 560 -10.15 11.54 17.45
C LYS A 560 -9.98 12.81 18.27
N LEU A 561 -11.03 13.29 18.93
CA LEU A 561 -10.95 14.44 19.85
C LEU A 561 -10.05 14.16 21.07
N PHE A 562 -10.17 12.96 21.63
CA PHE A 562 -9.34 12.51 22.74
C PHE A 562 -7.84 12.47 22.35
N GLY A 563 -7.52 11.91 21.17
CA GLY A 563 -6.15 11.85 20.66
C GLY A 563 -5.52 13.24 20.50
N ASN A 564 -6.29 14.21 20.00
CA ASN A 564 -5.89 15.61 19.86
C ASN A 564 -5.59 16.27 21.23
N MET A 565 -6.20 15.79 22.31
CA MET A 565 -6.05 16.33 23.67
C MET A 565 -5.45 15.33 24.66
N SER A 566 -4.76 14.30 24.17
CA SER A 566 -4.23 13.22 25.01
C SER A 566 -3.24 13.69 26.08
N ASP A 567 -2.53 14.78 25.82
CA ASP A 567 -1.62 15.47 26.75
C ASP A 567 -2.31 16.03 27.99
N GLU A 568 -3.62 16.31 27.91
CA GLU A 568 -4.43 16.74 29.04
C GLU A 568 -4.94 15.57 29.88
N PHE A 569 -5.21 14.44 29.24
CA PHE A 569 -5.87 13.27 29.83
C PHE A 569 -4.90 12.19 30.33
N ILE A 570 -3.66 12.18 29.80
CA ILE A 570 -2.63 11.22 30.17
C ILE A 570 -1.34 11.98 30.47
N VAL A 571 -1.07 12.19 31.76
CA VAL A 571 0.06 12.97 32.21
C VAL A 571 0.95 12.14 33.11
N ASN A 572 2.25 11.99 32.79
CA ASN A 572 3.22 11.24 33.56
C ASN A 572 2.74 9.79 33.87
N GLY A 573 2.19 9.09 32.90
CA GLY A 573 1.68 7.72 33.03
C GLY A 573 0.41 7.60 33.86
N LYS A 574 -0.32 8.69 34.08
CA LYS A 574 -1.60 8.69 34.82
C LYS A 574 -2.74 9.14 33.92
N ALA A 575 -3.81 8.36 33.90
CA ALA A 575 -5.07 8.74 33.26
C ALA A 575 -5.90 9.60 34.22
N ASP A 576 -6.40 10.75 33.73
CA ASP A 576 -7.39 11.56 34.39
C ASP A 576 -8.52 11.97 33.41
N PHE A 577 -9.61 11.22 33.44
CA PHE A 577 -10.78 11.44 32.61
C PHE A 577 -11.93 12.14 33.37
N THR A 578 -11.63 12.64 34.60
CA THR A 578 -12.65 13.25 35.46
C THR A 578 -12.75 14.77 35.30
N GLY A 579 -11.89 15.36 34.46
CA GLY A 579 -11.83 16.80 34.23
C GLY A 579 -12.98 17.34 33.37
N SER A 580 -13.24 18.65 33.50
CA SER A 580 -14.25 19.38 32.71
C SER A 580 -14.00 19.32 31.21
N ASP A 581 -12.76 19.16 30.79
CA ASP A 581 -12.39 19.10 29.36
C ASP A 581 -12.84 17.77 28.73
N PHE A 582 -12.65 16.66 29.44
CA PHE A 582 -13.18 15.36 29.00
C PHE A 582 -14.72 15.35 28.96
N GLU A 583 -15.37 15.94 29.99
CA GLU A 583 -16.83 16.09 30.04
C GLU A 583 -17.32 16.91 28.85
N ALA A 584 -16.69 18.05 28.54
CA ALA A 584 -17.09 18.93 27.43
C ALA A 584 -16.98 18.22 26.07
N LEU A 585 -15.91 17.43 25.83
CA LEU A 585 -15.80 16.62 24.62
C LEU A 585 -16.88 15.56 24.55
N ALA A 586 -17.14 14.85 25.67
CA ALA A 586 -18.15 13.79 25.71
C ALA A 586 -19.57 14.33 25.48
N GLU A 587 -19.91 15.48 26.06
CA GLU A 587 -21.19 16.15 25.85
C GLU A 587 -21.33 16.65 24.40
N PHE A 588 -20.27 17.26 23.84
CA PHE A 588 -20.28 17.73 22.47
C PHE A 588 -20.58 16.56 21.50
N VAL A 589 -19.88 15.44 21.64
CA VAL A 589 -20.06 14.27 20.79
C VAL A 589 -21.47 13.69 20.95
N LYS A 590 -21.94 13.52 22.17
CA LYS A 590 -23.28 13.00 22.44
C LYS A 590 -24.38 13.80 21.78
N ASP A 591 -24.27 15.14 21.80
CA ASP A 591 -25.30 16.05 21.35
C ASP A 591 -25.27 16.35 19.84
N ASN A 592 -24.12 16.20 19.18
CA ASN A 592 -23.91 16.71 17.84
C ASN A 592 -23.46 15.65 16.81
N VAL A 593 -23.02 14.47 17.25
CA VAL A 593 -22.49 13.42 16.37
C VAL A 593 -23.47 12.25 16.29
N PRO A 594 -23.68 11.64 15.10
CA PRO A 594 -24.55 10.46 14.95
C PRO A 594 -24.01 9.25 15.71
N GLU A 595 -24.89 8.34 16.15
CA GLU A 595 -24.51 7.14 16.93
C GLU A 595 -23.48 6.28 16.20
N ASN A 596 -23.62 6.12 14.86
CA ASN A 596 -22.70 5.36 14.02
C ASN A 596 -22.35 6.18 12.78
N ALA A 597 -21.17 5.95 12.23
CA ALA A 597 -20.86 6.43 10.89
C ALA A 597 -21.85 5.85 9.86
N ARG A 598 -22.01 6.55 8.76
CA ARG A 598 -22.82 6.05 7.65
C ARG A 598 -22.15 4.85 7.01
N SER A 599 -22.92 3.85 6.59
CA SER A 599 -22.39 2.73 5.85
C SER A 599 -22.00 3.16 4.44
N TRP A 600 -20.93 2.55 3.90
CA TRP A 600 -20.51 2.81 2.51
C TRP A 600 -21.59 2.40 1.50
N ASP A 601 -22.36 1.33 1.80
CA ASP A 601 -23.52 0.92 0.97
C ASP A 601 -24.60 2.00 0.93
N ASP A 602 -24.95 2.59 2.10
CA ASP A 602 -25.92 3.68 2.16
C ASP A 602 -25.40 4.94 1.42
N MET A 603 -24.08 5.20 1.47
CA MET A 603 -23.46 6.31 0.74
C MET A 603 -23.50 6.12 -0.77
N MET A 604 -23.29 4.91 -1.24
CA MET A 604 -23.25 4.60 -2.68
C MET A 604 -24.60 4.73 -3.38
N TYR A 605 -25.72 4.51 -2.65
CA TYR A 605 -27.06 4.48 -3.23
C TYR A 605 -27.97 5.65 -2.81
N ASP A 606 -27.44 6.63 -2.05
CA ASP A 606 -28.22 7.78 -1.56
C ASP A 606 -27.87 9.05 -2.33
N ASP A 607 -28.69 9.37 -3.35
CA ASP A 607 -28.55 10.58 -4.16
C ASP A 607 -28.58 11.86 -3.29
N GLU A 608 -29.36 11.88 -2.19
CA GLU A 608 -29.44 13.02 -1.27
C GLU A 608 -28.16 13.16 -0.44
N TYR A 609 -27.49 12.05 -0.12
CA TYR A 609 -26.19 12.06 0.54
C TYR A 609 -25.11 12.62 -0.39
N TYR A 610 -25.08 12.26 -1.65
CA TYR A 610 -24.20 12.87 -2.63
C TYR A 610 -24.39 14.39 -2.71
N GLU A 611 -25.64 14.87 -2.72
CA GLU A 611 -25.91 16.30 -2.75
C GLU A 611 -25.48 17.02 -1.47
N VAL A 612 -25.57 16.42 -0.29
CA VAL A 612 -25.31 17.05 1.01
C VAL A 612 -23.84 16.89 1.44
N SER A 613 -23.23 15.71 1.32
CA SER A 613 -21.87 15.48 1.73
C SER A 613 -20.86 16.19 0.83
N TYR A 614 -21.13 16.25 -0.46
CA TYR A 614 -20.36 17.08 -1.36
C TYR A 614 -20.52 18.59 -1.10
N ALA A 615 -21.59 19.02 -0.44
CA ALA A 615 -21.80 20.42 -0.09
C ALA A 615 -20.85 20.93 1.00
N VAL A 616 -20.27 20.04 1.79
CA VAL A 616 -19.38 20.37 2.91
C VAL A 616 -17.92 20.19 2.51
N GLY A 617 -17.57 19.08 1.89
CA GLY A 617 -16.22 18.86 1.37
C GLY A 617 -16.19 19.06 -0.13
N ALA A 618 -15.08 19.30 -0.73
CA ALA A 618 -14.76 19.40 -2.14
C ALA A 618 -15.93 19.71 -3.13
N SER A 619 -15.64 19.93 -4.34
CA SER A 619 -16.59 20.34 -5.40
C SER A 619 -17.86 19.47 -5.48
N ILE A 620 -19.03 20.11 -5.31
CA ILE A 620 -20.31 19.47 -5.50
C ILE A 620 -20.61 19.32 -6.98
N PHE A 621 -20.94 18.10 -7.38
CA PHE A 621 -21.59 17.87 -8.63
C PHE A 621 -23.08 18.19 -8.51
N LYS A 622 -23.48 19.43 -8.83
CA LYS A 622 -24.89 19.81 -8.98
C LYS A 622 -25.25 19.79 -10.46
N GLY A 623 -25.74 18.65 -10.93
CA GLY A 623 -25.99 18.48 -12.34
C GLY A 623 -24.71 18.69 -13.16
N ASP A 624 -24.64 19.74 -13.98
CA ASP A 624 -23.50 20.02 -14.85
C ASP A 624 -22.50 21.05 -14.26
N ARG A 625 -22.53 21.32 -12.93
CA ARG A 625 -21.66 22.32 -12.29
C ARG A 625 -21.01 21.80 -11.03
N TYR A 626 -19.73 22.17 -10.88
CA TYR A 626 -18.96 21.98 -9.64
C TYR A 626 -19.03 23.27 -8.80
N ASP A 627 -19.61 23.20 -7.62
CA ASP A 627 -19.55 24.27 -6.63
C ASP A 627 -18.48 23.93 -5.58
N SER A 628 -17.68 24.92 -5.18
CA SER A 628 -16.62 24.75 -4.19
C SER A 628 -17.22 24.50 -2.79
N GLY A 629 -16.65 23.57 -2.05
CA GLY A 629 -16.95 23.34 -0.65
C GLY A 629 -16.55 24.51 0.26
N VAL A 630 -16.95 24.43 1.52
CA VAL A 630 -16.64 25.43 2.55
C VAL A 630 -15.52 24.96 3.46
N ALA A 631 -15.50 23.68 3.77
CA ALA A 631 -14.51 23.05 4.65
C ALA A 631 -14.38 21.56 4.31
N SER A 632 -13.22 20.98 4.63
CA SER A 632 -12.99 19.54 4.62
C SER A 632 -12.12 19.12 5.80
N TYR A 633 -12.21 17.86 6.18
CA TYR A 633 -11.23 17.25 7.08
C TYR A 633 -9.97 16.93 6.27
N ALA A 634 -8.89 17.61 6.57
CA ALA A 634 -7.63 17.52 5.84
C ALA A 634 -6.67 16.55 6.54
N TYR A 635 -6.19 15.59 5.76
CA TYR A 635 -4.99 14.80 6.06
C TYR A 635 -3.93 15.19 5.03
N CYS A 636 -3.16 16.24 5.38
CA CYS A 636 -2.26 16.89 4.46
C CYS A 636 -0.83 16.38 4.66
N TYR A 637 -0.30 15.61 3.72
CA TYR A 637 1.04 14.99 3.79
C TYR A 637 2.07 15.60 2.86
N GLY A 638 1.64 16.42 1.89
CA GLY A 638 2.47 17.05 0.88
C GLY A 638 1.79 18.24 0.22
N PHE A 639 2.49 18.89 -0.69
CA PHE A 639 1.98 20.05 -1.40
C PHE A 639 0.82 19.71 -2.33
N SER A 640 0.82 18.51 -2.93
CA SER A 640 -0.29 18.08 -3.78
C SER A 640 -1.61 18.02 -3.01
N SER A 641 -1.62 17.38 -1.85
CA SER A 641 -2.80 17.28 -1.01
C SER A 641 -3.29 18.65 -0.55
N TYR A 642 -2.36 19.53 -0.15
CA TYR A 642 -2.70 20.89 0.29
C TYR A 642 -3.29 21.74 -0.83
N PHE A 643 -2.65 21.77 -2.01
CA PHE A 643 -3.09 22.61 -3.13
C PHE A 643 -4.38 22.10 -3.78
N THR A 644 -4.56 20.79 -3.86
CA THR A 644 -5.79 20.18 -4.36
C THR A 644 -6.97 20.59 -3.49
N GLU A 645 -6.85 20.41 -2.17
CA GLU A 645 -7.93 20.74 -1.26
C GLU A 645 -8.17 22.27 -1.17
N MET A 646 -7.11 23.07 -1.19
CA MET A 646 -7.23 24.54 -1.28
C MET A 646 -8.03 24.96 -2.52
N THR A 647 -7.82 24.30 -3.65
CA THR A 647 -8.55 24.57 -4.90
C THR A 647 -10.01 24.15 -4.80
N ASN A 648 -10.27 22.97 -4.28
CA ASN A 648 -11.62 22.46 -4.01
C ASN A 648 -12.42 23.37 -3.08
N LEU A 649 -11.76 24.01 -2.15
CA LEU A 649 -12.34 24.97 -1.19
C LEU A 649 -12.24 26.45 -1.64
N ASN A 650 -12.20 26.70 -2.94
CA ASN A 650 -12.18 28.05 -3.53
C ASN A 650 -11.03 28.95 -3.04
N GLY A 651 -9.87 28.38 -2.79
CA GLY A 651 -8.65 29.04 -2.33
C GLY A 651 -8.57 29.22 -0.81
N ALA A 652 -9.32 28.41 -0.04
CA ALA A 652 -9.19 28.35 1.41
C ALA A 652 -7.86 27.68 1.80
N ALA A 653 -6.92 28.49 2.28
CA ALA A 653 -5.52 28.08 2.50
C ALA A 653 -5.21 27.77 3.98
N THR A 654 -6.20 27.81 4.88
CA THR A 654 -5.96 27.61 6.31
C THR A 654 -6.39 26.23 6.74
N ILE A 655 -5.56 25.55 7.53
CA ILE A 655 -5.92 24.32 8.24
C ILE A 655 -6.05 24.67 9.71
N LEU A 656 -7.22 24.47 10.27
CA LEU A 656 -7.57 24.74 11.66
C LEU A 656 -7.63 23.42 12.45
N GLY A 657 -7.30 23.49 13.75
CA GLY A 657 -7.47 22.34 14.64
C GLY A 657 -8.92 21.89 14.76
N ILE A 658 -9.12 20.59 14.93
CA ILE A 658 -10.44 19.98 15.22
C ILE A 658 -10.95 20.46 16.59
N PRO A 659 -12.24 20.27 16.93
CA PRO A 659 -12.81 20.71 18.19
C PRO A 659 -12.01 20.24 19.42
N SER A 660 -11.69 21.16 20.30
CA SER A 660 -10.95 20.92 21.56
C SER A 660 -11.53 21.76 22.70
N SER A 661 -11.00 21.67 23.92
CA SER A 661 -11.44 22.55 25.02
C SER A 661 -10.83 23.94 24.91
N ASP A 662 -9.62 24.06 24.35
CA ASP A 662 -8.81 25.29 24.32
C ASP A 662 -8.73 25.95 22.92
N GLY A 663 -9.24 25.31 21.88
CA GLY A 663 -9.16 25.81 20.49
C GLY A 663 -7.77 25.72 19.91
N ARG A 664 -7.01 24.68 20.26
CA ARG A 664 -5.67 24.40 19.75
C ARG A 664 -5.64 24.24 18.23
N GLY A 665 -4.45 24.41 17.65
CA GLY A 665 -4.21 24.29 16.22
C GLY A 665 -4.30 22.86 15.68
N PRO A 666 -4.02 22.68 14.39
CA PRO A 666 -3.97 21.36 13.77
C PRO A 666 -2.90 20.48 14.42
N THR A 667 -3.09 19.17 14.34
CA THR A 667 -2.14 18.18 14.87
C THR A 667 -1.17 17.74 13.79
N VAL A 668 0.01 17.30 14.24
CA VAL A 668 0.95 16.58 13.39
C VAL A 668 0.76 15.08 13.59
N SER A 669 0.78 14.32 12.50
CA SER A 669 0.84 12.86 12.53
C SER A 669 2.12 12.37 11.84
N PRO A 670 2.88 11.44 12.42
CA PRO A 670 4.04 10.87 11.74
C PRO A 670 3.60 10.06 10.52
N TYR A 671 4.12 10.43 9.36
CA TYR A 671 3.92 9.67 8.12
C TYR A 671 5.02 8.61 7.94
N ILE A 672 6.28 9.04 8.14
CA ILE A 672 7.42 8.13 8.27
C ILE A 672 8.10 8.43 9.59
N SER A 673 8.14 7.45 10.49
CA SER A 673 8.79 7.59 11.78
C SER A 673 9.82 6.50 12.03
N ILE A 674 10.84 6.81 12.86
CA ILE A 674 11.88 5.87 13.22
C ILE A 674 12.09 5.86 14.73
N ALA A 675 12.29 4.66 15.27
CA ALA A 675 12.62 4.40 16.67
C ALA A 675 13.76 3.38 16.77
N ILE A 676 14.43 3.36 17.90
CA ILE A 676 15.48 2.38 18.23
C ILE A 676 15.02 1.58 19.45
N SER A 677 15.10 0.25 19.35
CA SER A 677 14.81 -0.65 20.47
C SER A 677 15.75 -0.41 21.64
N ALA A 678 15.22 -0.41 22.87
CA ALA A 678 16.04 -0.35 24.09
C ALA A 678 16.95 -1.58 24.26
N GLN A 679 16.67 -2.67 23.53
CA GLN A 679 17.47 -3.90 23.52
C GLN A 679 18.22 -4.08 22.18
N ALA A 680 18.38 -3.01 21.40
CA ALA A 680 19.11 -3.06 20.13
C ALA A 680 20.52 -3.61 20.33
N TYR A 681 20.96 -4.49 19.44
CA TYR A 681 22.30 -5.08 19.47
C TYR A 681 23.42 -4.04 19.55
N ASN A 682 23.27 -2.96 18.77
CA ASN A 682 24.14 -1.80 18.84
C ASN A 682 23.39 -0.49 18.63
N GLU A 683 23.01 0.14 19.72
CA GLU A 683 22.27 1.39 19.75
C GLU A 683 22.96 2.51 18.95
N ASN A 684 24.30 2.61 19.03
CA ASN A 684 25.03 3.68 18.32
C ASN A 684 24.99 3.49 16.80
N ALA A 685 25.10 2.24 16.33
CA ALA A 685 25.00 1.93 14.90
C ALA A 685 23.59 2.26 14.37
N CYS A 686 22.53 1.92 15.12
CA CYS A 686 21.16 2.35 14.79
C CYS A 686 21.05 3.89 14.78
N GLY A 687 21.70 4.55 15.75
CA GLY A 687 21.76 6.04 15.80
C GLY A 687 22.49 6.67 14.62
N GLU A 688 23.46 5.99 14.00
CA GLU A 688 24.10 6.45 12.74
C GLU A 688 23.08 6.46 11.58
N PHE A 689 22.21 5.46 11.53
CA PHE A 689 21.14 5.42 10.52
C PHE A 689 20.09 6.53 10.77
N VAL A 690 19.69 6.78 12.02
CA VAL A 690 18.83 7.90 12.37
C VAL A 690 19.43 9.23 11.90
N LYS A 691 20.74 9.46 12.15
CA LYS A 691 21.44 10.67 11.67
C LYS A 691 21.49 10.74 10.13
N MET A 692 21.62 9.62 9.45
CA MET A 692 21.61 9.57 7.98
C MET A 692 20.26 10.07 7.43
N LEU A 693 19.13 9.65 8.02
CA LEU A 693 17.80 10.12 7.63
C LEU A 693 17.59 11.63 7.83
N MET A 694 18.38 12.25 8.71
CA MET A 694 18.34 13.69 9.00
C MET A 694 19.31 14.51 8.15
N THR A 695 20.08 13.91 7.25
CA THR A 695 20.97 14.67 6.34
C THR A 695 20.17 15.48 5.33
N ASP A 696 20.73 16.60 4.89
CA ASP A 696 20.09 17.47 3.90
C ASP A 696 19.76 16.72 2.61
N GLU A 697 20.63 15.80 2.19
CA GLU A 697 20.44 14.94 1.01
C GLU A 697 19.18 14.06 1.16
N ILE A 698 19.08 13.25 2.23
CA ILE A 698 17.96 12.35 2.42
C ILE A 698 16.65 13.12 2.68
N GLN A 699 16.71 14.22 3.43
CA GLN A 699 15.53 15.07 3.65
C GLN A 699 15.04 15.72 2.34
N MET A 700 15.94 16.11 1.44
CA MET A 700 15.57 16.59 0.11
C MET A 700 14.95 15.48 -0.74
N ASP A 701 15.55 14.28 -0.76
CA ASP A 701 15.04 13.13 -1.51
C ASP A 701 13.65 12.71 -1.05
N LEU A 702 13.43 12.66 0.28
CA LEU A 702 12.11 12.38 0.87
C LEU A 702 11.08 13.45 0.51
N GLY A 703 11.47 14.72 0.56
CA GLY A 703 10.61 15.84 0.21
C GLY A 703 10.22 15.83 -1.28
N MET A 704 11.18 15.50 -2.16
CA MET A 704 10.92 15.39 -3.61
C MET A 704 9.94 14.28 -4.00
N ASN A 705 9.55 13.41 -3.05
CA ASN A 705 8.46 12.46 -3.19
C ASN A 705 7.11 12.99 -2.64
N ASP A 706 6.97 14.32 -2.61
CA ASP A 706 5.81 15.06 -2.07
C ASP A 706 5.47 14.74 -0.61
N ASN A 707 6.50 14.64 0.23
CA ASN A 707 6.32 14.47 1.67
C ASN A 707 6.69 15.77 2.42
N PHE A 708 5.97 16.09 3.49
CA PHE A 708 6.45 17.07 4.43
C PHE A 708 7.60 16.49 5.25
N VAL A 709 8.74 17.18 5.22
CA VAL A 709 9.99 16.78 5.86
C VAL A 709 10.39 17.78 6.94
N LEU A 710 11.24 17.33 7.85
CA LEU A 710 11.69 18.20 8.96
C LEU A 710 12.60 19.35 8.51
N ASN A 711 13.34 19.18 7.42
CA ASN A 711 14.23 20.21 6.88
C ASN A 711 13.44 21.27 6.11
N ARG A 712 13.46 22.55 6.59
CA ARG A 712 12.70 23.65 6.01
C ARG A 712 13.22 24.09 4.64
N ASP A 713 14.54 23.98 4.39
CA ASP A 713 15.10 24.28 3.07
C ASP A 713 14.60 23.28 2.03
N ALA A 714 14.55 22.00 2.38
CA ALA A 714 13.99 20.95 1.53
C ALA A 714 12.48 21.16 1.31
N PHE A 715 11.72 21.45 2.37
CA PHE A 715 10.29 21.75 2.28
C PHE A 715 10.03 22.92 1.30
N ARG A 716 10.77 24.03 1.42
CA ARG A 716 10.57 25.18 0.52
C ARG A 716 10.96 24.87 -0.92
N ALA A 717 12.06 24.14 -1.17
CA ALA A 717 12.47 23.74 -2.51
C ALA A 717 11.42 22.85 -3.21
N VAL A 718 10.79 21.95 -2.46
CA VAL A 718 9.69 21.12 -2.96
C VAL A 718 8.45 21.98 -3.27
N GLY A 719 8.12 22.93 -2.39
CA GLY A 719 7.01 23.86 -2.61
C GLY A 719 7.20 24.75 -3.86
N GLU A 720 8.42 25.23 -4.10
CA GLU A 720 8.76 25.97 -5.32
C GLU A 720 8.55 25.12 -6.58
N LYS A 721 9.01 23.86 -6.56
CA LYS A 721 8.80 22.91 -7.65
C LYS A 721 7.31 22.61 -7.88
N ALA A 722 6.53 22.42 -6.79
CA ALA A 722 5.09 22.21 -6.86
C ALA A 722 4.36 23.42 -7.47
N ILE A 723 4.72 24.64 -7.08
CA ILE A 723 4.16 25.87 -7.65
C ILE A 723 4.48 25.99 -9.14
N GLU A 724 5.71 25.68 -9.56
CA GLU A 724 6.11 25.68 -10.97
C GLU A 724 5.25 24.71 -11.78
N TYR A 725 5.14 23.49 -11.29
CA TYR A 725 4.36 22.42 -11.94
C TYR A 725 2.87 22.79 -12.07
N TYR A 726 2.21 23.10 -10.97
CA TYR A 726 0.77 23.41 -10.98
C TYR A 726 0.40 24.74 -11.65
N ASN A 727 1.34 25.67 -11.81
CA ASN A 727 1.14 26.85 -12.64
C ASN A 727 1.44 26.61 -14.13
N GLY A 728 2.06 25.47 -14.46
CA GLY A 728 2.44 25.01 -15.80
C GLY A 728 1.58 23.83 -16.29
N ASP A 729 2.25 22.76 -16.62
CA ASP A 729 1.67 21.58 -17.24
C ASP A 729 0.74 20.80 -16.31
N GLY A 730 1.00 20.76 -15.00
CA GLY A 730 0.14 20.14 -13.98
C GLY A 730 -1.12 20.93 -13.61
N LYS A 731 -1.39 22.04 -14.28
CA LYS A 731 -2.52 22.93 -13.95
C LYS A 731 -3.87 22.20 -13.94
N TYR A 732 -4.08 21.27 -14.85
CA TYR A 732 -5.36 20.55 -14.97
C TYR A 732 -5.62 19.59 -13.79
N TYR A 733 -4.62 19.19 -13.02
CA TYR A 733 -4.84 18.40 -11.80
C TYR A 733 -5.46 19.22 -10.65
N LEU A 734 -5.29 20.55 -10.68
CA LEU A 734 -5.91 21.46 -9.71
C LEU A 734 -7.20 22.10 -10.21
N VAL A 735 -7.56 21.88 -11.48
CA VAL A 735 -8.72 22.52 -12.08
C VAL A 735 -9.87 21.53 -12.05
N THR A 736 -10.98 21.89 -11.40
CA THR A 736 -12.24 21.20 -11.61
C THR A 736 -12.65 21.37 -13.08
N TYR A 737 -12.87 20.25 -13.75
CA TYR A 737 -13.14 20.25 -15.18
C TYR A 737 -14.64 20.30 -15.43
N ASP A 738 -15.11 21.29 -16.19
CA ASP A 738 -16.47 21.31 -16.69
C ASP A 738 -16.56 20.39 -17.92
N TRP A 739 -16.94 19.15 -17.69
CA TRP A 739 -17.07 18.10 -18.71
C TRP A 739 -18.10 18.42 -19.79
N THR A 740 -19.03 19.37 -19.54
CA THR A 740 -20.05 19.75 -20.52
C THR A 740 -19.53 20.73 -21.58
N ASN A 741 -18.53 21.52 -21.22
CA ASN A 741 -17.96 22.55 -22.08
C ASN A 741 -16.49 22.29 -22.44
N ASP A 742 -15.92 21.22 -21.99
CA ASP A 742 -14.50 20.86 -22.17
C ASP A 742 -13.55 22.02 -21.79
N THR A 743 -13.87 22.70 -20.70
CA THR A 743 -13.11 23.86 -20.24
C THR A 743 -12.75 23.73 -18.76
N PRO A 744 -11.51 24.14 -18.39
CA PRO A 744 -11.14 24.28 -16.99
C PRO A 744 -12.04 25.31 -16.30
N SER A 745 -12.43 25.04 -15.04
CA SER A 745 -13.20 26.02 -14.27
C SER A 745 -12.41 27.34 -14.13
N GLU A 746 -13.10 28.49 -14.17
CA GLU A 746 -12.48 29.81 -14.01
C GLU A 746 -11.92 30.05 -12.58
N ASN A 747 -12.08 29.07 -11.66
CA ASN A 747 -11.75 29.21 -10.25
C ASN A 747 -10.26 28.98 -9.93
N PHE A 748 -9.44 28.59 -10.89
CA PHE A 748 -8.00 28.40 -10.65
C PHE A 748 -7.33 29.74 -10.34
N LYS A 749 -6.80 29.84 -9.13
CA LYS A 749 -5.92 30.95 -8.73
C LYS A 749 -4.47 30.51 -8.88
N LYS A 750 -3.68 31.30 -9.59
CA LYS A 750 -2.24 31.04 -9.72
C LYS A 750 -1.59 30.95 -8.37
N LEU A 751 -0.87 29.86 -8.13
CA LEU A 751 -0.09 29.64 -6.90
C LEU A 751 1.13 30.56 -6.84
N THR A 752 1.53 30.96 -5.64
CA THR A 752 2.64 31.88 -5.38
C THR A 752 3.43 31.40 -4.18
N GLU A 753 4.63 31.97 -3.96
CA GLU A 753 5.43 31.73 -2.75
C GLU A 753 4.66 31.98 -1.46
N GLN A 754 3.67 32.88 -1.46
CA GLN A 754 2.82 33.12 -0.30
C GLN A 754 2.08 31.86 0.15
N ASN A 755 1.73 30.96 -0.76
CA ASN A 755 1.07 29.70 -0.41
C ASN A 755 2.03 28.74 0.31
N ILE A 756 3.34 28.81 0.01
CA ILE A 756 4.37 28.08 0.79
C ILE A 756 4.50 28.71 2.17
N ASP A 757 4.56 30.06 2.26
CA ASP A 757 4.67 30.76 3.53
C ASP A 757 3.45 30.49 4.43
N ASP A 758 2.23 30.51 3.87
CA ASP A 758 0.99 30.22 4.60
C ASP A 758 1.01 28.79 5.17
N LEU A 759 1.44 27.81 4.37
CA LEU A 759 1.54 26.40 4.82
C LEU A 759 2.66 26.24 5.86
N GLU A 760 3.79 26.88 5.68
CA GLU A 760 4.89 26.87 6.67
C GLU A 760 4.43 27.46 8.00
N GLU A 761 3.64 28.55 8.01
CA GLU A 761 3.06 29.13 9.22
C GLU A 761 2.07 28.15 9.90
N ILE A 762 1.27 27.40 9.13
CA ILE A 762 0.38 26.37 9.66
C ILE A 762 1.21 25.29 10.36
N ILE A 763 2.27 24.77 9.70
CA ILE A 763 3.16 23.76 10.29
C ILE A 763 3.77 24.30 11.60
N LEU A 764 4.26 25.53 11.61
CA LEU A 764 4.86 26.17 12.79
C LEU A 764 3.84 26.38 13.92
N SER A 765 2.55 26.46 13.62
CA SER A 765 1.49 26.57 14.62
C SER A 765 1.13 25.23 15.29
N CYS A 766 1.53 24.09 14.70
CA CYS A 766 1.29 22.77 15.25
C CYS A 766 2.14 22.59 16.52
N SER A 767 1.50 22.27 17.62
CA SER A 767 2.15 22.05 18.92
C SER A 767 1.90 20.68 19.52
N GLN A 768 1.04 19.88 18.87
CA GLN A 768 0.60 18.58 19.35
C GLN A 768 0.81 17.49 18.29
N MET A 769 1.19 16.32 18.75
CA MET A 769 1.18 15.08 17.96
C MET A 769 -0.15 14.38 18.17
N ASN A 770 -0.79 13.93 17.10
CA ASN A 770 -1.96 13.07 17.23
C ASN A 770 -1.54 11.77 17.95
N SER A 771 -2.12 11.52 19.11
CA SER A 771 -1.83 10.31 19.88
C SER A 771 -2.87 9.25 19.59
N ALA A 772 -2.54 8.36 18.69
CA ALA A 772 -3.34 7.19 18.38
C ALA A 772 -2.96 6.00 19.28
N ASP A 773 -2.95 6.17 20.61
CA ASP A 773 -2.72 5.04 21.54
C ASP A 773 -3.82 3.99 21.38
N ALA A 774 -3.54 2.96 20.58
CA ALA A 774 -4.53 1.98 20.14
C ALA A 774 -5.22 1.28 21.33
N ALA A 775 -4.48 0.91 22.37
CA ALA A 775 -5.05 0.21 23.52
C ALA A 775 -6.00 1.10 24.33
N ILE A 776 -5.67 2.39 24.46
CA ILE A 776 -6.54 3.34 25.20
C ILE A 776 -7.74 3.72 24.36
N ASN A 777 -7.56 3.97 23.07
CA ASN A 777 -8.64 4.28 22.16
C ASN A 777 -9.68 3.14 22.08
N LEU A 778 -9.24 1.88 22.06
CA LEU A 778 -10.14 0.71 22.13
C LEU A 778 -10.96 0.68 23.41
N ILE A 779 -10.38 1.03 24.56
CA ILE A 779 -11.13 1.13 25.83
C ILE A 779 -12.22 2.19 25.72
N LEU A 780 -11.94 3.35 25.12
CA LEU A 780 -12.92 4.42 24.95
C LEU A 780 -14.02 4.02 23.95
N ILE A 781 -13.67 3.36 22.85
CA ILE A 781 -14.64 2.82 21.87
C ILE A 781 -15.60 1.80 22.53
N GLU A 782 -15.09 1.00 23.47
CA GLU A 782 -15.92 0.01 24.18
C GLU A 782 -16.83 0.63 25.26
N GLU A 783 -16.35 1.60 26.02
CA GLU A 783 -17.03 2.08 27.21
C GLU A 783 -17.95 3.31 26.95
N MET A 784 -17.50 4.26 26.08
CA MET A 784 -18.20 5.52 25.86
C MET A 784 -19.61 5.35 25.24
N PRO A 785 -19.90 4.36 24.37
CA PRO A 785 -21.25 4.16 23.84
C PRO A 785 -22.35 3.99 24.90
N ALA A 786 -22.01 3.49 26.08
CA ALA A 786 -22.98 3.39 27.17
C ALA A 786 -23.45 4.75 27.71
N TYR A 787 -22.60 5.78 27.64
CA TYR A 787 -22.95 7.16 27.93
C TYR A 787 -23.70 7.82 26.77
N PHE A 788 -23.19 7.65 25.54
CA PHE A 788 -23.80 8.27 24.36
C PHE A 788 -25.25 7.81 24.14
N SER A 789 -25.52 6.52 24.34
CA SER A 789 -26.88 5.96 24.26
C SER A 789 -27.75 6.25 25.48
N GLY A 790 -27.24 6.93 26.51
CA GLY A 790 -27.96 7.24 27.76
C GLY A 790 -28.23 6.04 28.66
N GLN A 791 -27.51 4.92 28.48
CA GLN A 791 -27.63 3.73 29.34
C GLN A 791 -26.96 3.93 30.70
N LYS A 792 -25.90 4.78 30.76
CA LYS A 792 -25.16 5.09 31.98
C LYS A 792 -24.89 6.60 32.07
N GLU A 793 -24.69 7.09 33.31
CA GLU A 793 -24.17 8.44 33.51
C GLU A 793 -22.71 8.52 33.13
N LEU A 794 -22.21 9.69 32.71
CA LEU A 794 -20.81 9.90 32.30
C LEU A 794 -19.84 9.47 33.42
N SER A 795 -20.13 9.84 34.68
CA SER A 795 -19.28 9.50 35.83
C SER A 795 -19.07 7.99 36.00
N ASP A 796 -20.11 7.17 35.70
CA ASP A 796 -19.99 5.70 35.81
C ASP A 796 -19.13 5.12 34.70
N VAL A 797 -19.23 5.66 33.46
CA VAL A 797 -18.42 5.23 32.33
C VAL A 797 -16.98 5.66 32.50
N VAL A 798 -16.74 6.92 32.87
CA VAL A 798 -15.43 7.48 33.16
C VAL A 798 -14.68 6.66 34.20
N ALA A 799 -15.36 6.27 35.30
CA ALA A 799 -14.74 5.47 36.35
C ALA A 799 -14.21 4.12 35.83
N ILE A 800 -14.94 3.49 34.89
CA ILE A 800 -14.54 2.22 34.28
C ILE A 800 -13.42 2.44 33.29
N ALA A 801 -13.58 3.38 32.35
CA ALA A 801 -12.61 3.68 31.31
C ALA A 801 -11.26 4.10 31.90
N GLN A 802 -11.27 4.98 32.92
CA GLN A 802 -10.06 5.41 33.62
C GLN A 802 -9.37 4.28 34.37
N ASP A 803 -10.11 3.39 35.09
CA ASP A 803 -9.52 2.24 35.78
C ASP A 803 -8.87 1.27 34.78
N ARG A 804 -9.51 1.04 33.64
CA ARG A 804 -8.96 0.21 32.55
C ARG A 804 -7.71 0.86 31.91
N ALA A 805 -7.79 2.13 31.54
CA ALA A 805 -6.68 2.88 30.97
C ALA A 805 -5.48 2.95 31.93
N GLN A 806 -5.73 3.20 33.24
CA GLN A 806 -4.66 3.23 34.24
C GLN A 806 -3.96 1.87 34.38
N LYS A 807 -4.71 0.75 34.30
CA LYS A 807 -4.09 -0.58 34.31
C LYS A 807 -3.17 -0.79 33.11
N VAL A 808 -3.61 -0.37 31.92
CA VAL A 808 -2.75 -0.43 30.72
C VAL A 808 -1.49 0.43 30.92
N LEU A 809 -1.62 1.64 31.45
CA LEU A 809 -0.48 2.51 31.73
C LEU A 809 0.46 1.92 32.82
N ASP A 810 -0.08 1.33 33.89
CA ASP A 810 0.69 0.70 34.96
C ASP A 810 1.45 -0.54 34.47
N GLU A 811 0.92 -1.29 33.51
CA GLU A 811 1.57 -2.45 32.88
C GLU A 811 2.75 -2.06 31.98
N ARG A 812 2.74 -0.85 31.45
CA ARG A 812 3.83 -0.31 30.64
C ARG A 812 5.06 0.11 31.49
N GLY A 813 4.90 0.40 32.76
CA GLY A 813 5.94 0.74 33.74
C GLY A 813 5.94 2.20 34.10
#